data_ba4f7e9eb9ce1b31ede83bdf7aa0020f
#
_entry.id   ba4f7e9eb9ce1b31ede83bdf7aa0020f
#
_cell.length_a   1.000
_cell.length_b   1.000
_cell.length_c   1.000
_cell.angle_alpha   90.00
_cell.angle_beta   90.00
_cell.angle_gamma   90.00
#
_symmetry.space_group_name_H-M   'P 1'
#
loop_
_entity.id
_entity.type
_entity.pdbx_description
1 polymer ?
#
loop_
_entity_poly.entity_id
_entity_poly.type
_entity_poly.pdbx_seq_one_letter_code
_entity_poly.pdbx_strand_id
1 'polypeptide(L)'
;MKNKATQIIRNTAVNIGRLLMAATFIFSGYVKAIDPLGTQYKLADYLQAMGIGSLLPEWTLLVGAVLLAALEFSLGIFLLFAIRRHLVSRIVLALMSIMTLLTLWIVIANPVKDCGCFGDAVVLSNGQTFIKNIILLAIALMLLKWPTSMVRFVSKKTQWIVINYTVIFALALSAWSLWDLPMFDFRPYHVGANIAQGMKIPQGAPQPQFETTFILEKNGQQKEFTLDNYPDSTWTFVDSKTVQTAEGYVPPIHDFSIQDSKTGEDITQEVLNDTGYTFLLISPTLAYADDSNFGRIDQIYEFAQDYGYRFICLTASSDKDIAKWQDITGAEYPFYTTDATTLKTMIRSNPGLMLLHHGTIIQKWSHNKLPQPEELNQPLEKSALGKMPSDSMPRKILLMLMWFVLPLTLLAIADRLWAWTTWVKKKKENANKIISTFNKKEKKMRKKIVAGNWKMNMNLQDGVALAKEINEALVADKPNCDVIICTPFIHLASVAQVLNAEVVGLGAENCADKEKGAYTGEVSAEMVKSTGAQYVILGHSERRQYYGETAEILKEKVELALKNGLKVIFCCGETLEEREAEKQNEVVKAELEGSVFHLDAEAWKNIILAYEPIWAIGTGKTATSDQAEEMLAYIRSIVAEKYGNEAAEETSILYGGSCKASNAPELFAKPNIDGGLIGGASLKAADFKGIIDAWKK
;
A
#
# COMPACT_ATOMS: atom_id res chain seq x y z
N MET A 1 20.61 -9.10 33.16
CA MET A 1 21.37 -9.44 31.93
C MET A 1 20.70 -10.55 31.10
N LYS A 2 20.17 -11.65 31.67
CA LYS A 2 19.48 -12.73 30.92
C LYS A 2 18.34 -12.26 29.97
N ASN A 3 17.47 -11.34 30.41
CA ASN A 3 16.35 -10.83 29.60
C ASN A 3 16.80 -10.05 28.34
N LYS A 4 17.94 -9.34 28.43
CA LYS A 4 18.45 -8.52 27.32
C LYS A 4 19.09 -9.39 26.22
N ALA A 5 19.82 -10.43 26.61
CA ALA A 5 20.40 -11.41 25.68
C ALA A 5 19.31 -12.20 24.93
N THR A 6 18.29 -12.69 25.63
CA THR A 6 17.15 -13.39 25.02
C THR A 6 16.40 -12.51 24.02
N GLN A 7 16.24 -11.21 24.33
CA GLN A 7 15.60 -10.25 23.41
C GLN A 7 16.44 -10.00 22.15
N ILE A 8 17.77 -9.92 22.27
CA ILE A 8 18.69 -9.76 21.12
C ILE A 8 18.60 -11.00 20.22
N ILE A 9 18.74 -12.21 20.79
CA ILE A 9 18.66 -13.46 20.04
C ILE A 9 17.32 -13.58 19.29
N ARG A 10 16.21 -13.30 19.97
CA ARG A 10 14.89 -13.29 19.36
C ARG A 10 14.77 -12.31 18.18
N ASN A 11 15.21 -11.06 18.39
CA ASN A 11 15.13 -10.04 17.34
C ASN A 11 16.01 -10.40 16.15
N THR A 12 17.18 -10.99 16.36
CA THR A 12 18.07 -11.47 15.31
C THR A 12 17.41 -12.61 14.53
N ALA A 13 16.89 -13.64 15.23
CA ALA A 13 16.21 -14.78 14.59
C ALA A 13 15.00 -14.33 13.75
N VAL A 14 14.16 -13.43 14.30
CA VAL A 14 12.98 -12.88 13.59
C VAL A 14 13.41 -12.13 12.33
N ASN A 15 14.48 -11.34 12.37
CA ASN A 15 14.91 -10.57 11.20
C ASN A 15 15.61 -11.45 10.15
N ILE A 16 16.37 -12.47 10.56
CA ILE A 16 16.95 -13.47 9.62
C ILE A 16 15.81 -14.25 8.94
N GLY A 17 14.87 -14.80 9.70
CA GLY A 17 13.72 -15.52 9.15
C GLY A 17 12.89 -14.64 8.22
N ARG A 18 12.68 -13.38 8.58
CA ARG A 18 12.01 -12.39 7.74
C ARG A 18 12.72 -12.20 6.40
N LEU A 19 14.04 -12.03 6.41
CA LEU A 19 14.82 -11.82 5.18
C LEU A 19 14.81 -13.06 4.29
N LEU A 20 14.92 -14.25 4.87
CA LEU A 20 14.82 -15.51 4.14
C LEU A 20 13.43 -15.65 3.47
N MET A 21 12.37 -15.42 4.23
CA MET A 21 10.99 -15.44 3.72
C MET A 21 10.80 -14.38 2.63
N ALA A 22 11.29 -13.16 2.84
CA ALA A 22 11.21 -12.07 1.87
C ALA A 22 11.90 -12.44 0.56
N ALA A 23 13.13 -12.96 0.61
CA ALA A 23 13.88 -13.39 -0.57
C ALA A 23 13.14 -14.49 -1.35
N THR A 24 12.60 -15.49 -0.65
CA THR A 24 11.84 -16.58 -1.27
C THR A 24 10.58 -16.06 -1.97
N PHE A 25 9.82 -15.17 -1.32
CA PHE A 25 8.58 -14.62 -1.87
C PHE A 25 8.84 -13.65 -3.04
N ILE A 26 9.90 -12.82 -2.94
CA ILE A 26 10.31 -11.93 -4.04
C ILE A 26 10.69 -12.76 -5.26
N PHE A 27 11.52 -13.78 -5.08
CA PHE A 27 11.96 -14.63 -6.18
C PHE A 27 10.79 -15.41 -6.79
N SER A 28 9.97 -16.07 -5.98
CA SER A 28 8.80 -16.83 -6.42
C SER A 28 7.79 -15.96 -7.15
N GLY A 29 7.41 -14.81 -6.57
CA GLY A 29 6.48 -13.88 -7.20
C GLY A 29 7.03 -13.23 -8.46
N TYR A 30 8.33 -12.93 -8.48
CA TYR A 30 8.99 -12.37 -9.66
C TYR A 30 8.99 -13.33 -10.84
N VAL A 31 9.40 -14.58 -10.63
CA VAL A 31 9.42 -15.62 -11.69
C VAL A 31 8.02 -15.86 -12.26
N LYS A 32 6.99 -15.89 -11.39
CA LYS A 32 5.59 -16.00 -11.84
C LYS A 32 5.11 -14.74 -12.58
N ALA A 33 5.56 -13.55 -12.18
CA ALA A 33 5.19 -12.30 -12.85
C ALA A 33 5.79 -12.16 -14.24
N ILE A 34 6.97 -12.73 -14.49
CA ILE A 34 7.58 -12.74 -15.82
C ILE A 34 7.05 -13.86 -16.73
N ASP A 35 6.45 -14.93 -16.18
CA ASP A 35 5.75 -15.97 -16.96
C ASP A 35 4.37 -16.30 -16.36
N PRO A 36 3.38 -15.38 -16.53
CA PRO A 36 2.02 -15.62 -16.04
C PRO A 36 1.34 -16.81 -16.71
N LEU A 37 1.62 -17.03 -18.04
CA LEU A 37 1.06 -18.17 -18.79
C LEU A 37 1.59 -19.50 -18.24
N GLY A 38 2.88 -19.60 -17.93
CA GLY A 38 3.44 -20.80 -17.29
C GLY A 38 2.78 -21.09 -15.95
N THR A 39 2.51 -20.05 -15.15
CA THR A 39 1.77 -20.18 -13.89
C THR A 39 0.31 -20.60 -14.12
N GLN A 40 -0.35 -20.04 -15.13
CA GLN A 40 -1.72 -20.45 -15.53
C GLN A 40 -1.78 -21.95 -15.89
N TYR A 41 -0.81 -22.42 -16.69
CA TYR A 41 -0.78 -23.85 -17.09
C TYR A 41 -0.61 -24.75 -15.88
N LYS A 42 0.27 -24.42 -14.93
CA LYS A 42 0.42 -25.19 -13.68
C LYS A 42 -0.86 -25.18 -12.83
N LEU A 43 -1.57 -24.06 -12.76
CA LEU A 43 -2.86 -24.00 -12.07
C LEU A 43 -3.90 -24.88 -12.76
N ALA A 44 -3.92 -24.93 -14.10
CA ALA A 44 -4.80 -25.81 -14.86
C ALA A 44 -4.47 -27.28 -14.58
N ASP A 45 -3.18 -27.67 -14.57
CA ASP A 45 -2.75 -29.04 -14.25
C ASP A 45 -3.23 -29.47 -12.86
N TYR A 46 -3.14 -28.58 -11.85
CA TYR A 46 -3.65 -28.88 -10.50
C TYR A 46 -5.17 -29.10 -10.48
N LEU A 47 -5.93 -28.20 -11.14
CA LEU A 47 -7.39 -28.32 -11.18
C LEU A 47 -7.83 -29.59 -11.95
N GLN A 48 -7.12 -29.92 -13.02
CA GLN A 48 -7.38 -31.15 -13.77
C GLN A 48 -7.08 -32.39 -12.92
N ALA A 49 -5.95 -32.38 -12.19
CA ALA A 49 -5.61 -33.48 -11.28
C ALA A 49 -6.59 -33.62 -10.08
N MET A 50 -7.24 -32.55 -9.69
CA MET A 50 -8.31 -32.54 -8.67
C MET A 50 -9.68 -32.94 -9.24
N GLY A 51 -9.81 -33.17 -10.57
CA GLY A 51 -11.08 -33.48 -11.24
C GLY A 51 -12.02 -32.28 -11.41
N ILE A 52 -11.55 -31.06 -11.23
CA ILE A 52 -12.34 -29.83 -11.34
C ILE A 52 -11.87 -28.91 -12.48
N GLY A 53 -11.05 -29.41 -13.40
CA GLY A 53 -10.45 -28.64 -14.49
C GLY A 53 -11.45 -27.93 -15.42
N SER A 54 -12.63 -28.51 -15.61
CA SER A 54 -13.68 -27.94 -16.46
C SER A 54 -14.56 -26.85 -15.80
N LEU A 55 -14.39 -26.64 -14.48
CA LEU A 55 -15.25 -25.72 -13.72
C LEU A 55 -14.91 -24.24 -13.93
N LEU A 56 -13.66 -23.93 -14.28
CA LEU A 56 -13.19 -22.55 -14.40
C LEU A 56 -12.74 -22.24 -15.83
N PRO A 57 -13.23 -21.15 -16.45
CA PRO A 57 -12.71 -20.67 -17.72
C PRO A 57 -11.22 -20.35 -17.66
N GLU A 58 -10.48 -20.57 -18.75
CA GLU A 58 -9.02 -20.34 -18.81
C GLU A 58 -8.60 -18.91 -18.42
N TRP A 59 -9.39 -17.90 -18.81
CA TRP A 59 -9.10 -16.51 -18.46
C TRP A 59 -9.10 -16.25 -16.94
N THR A 60 -9.93 -17.00 -16.17
CA THR A 60 -9.94 -16.86 -14.70
C THR A 60 -8.67 -17.41 -14.09
N LEU A 61 -8.09 -18.46 -14.67
CA LEU A 61 -6.80 -19.02 -14.25
C LEU A 61 -5.65 -18.05 -14.53
N LEU A 62 -5.70 -17.37 -15.67
CA LEU A 62 -4.72 -16.32 -16.00
C LEU A 62 -4.79 -15.15 -15.00
N VAL A 63 -5.99 -14.65 -14.72
CA VAL A 63 -6.18 -13.61 -13.70
C VAL A 63 -5.68 -14.10 -12.33
N GLY A 64 -6.00 -15.34 -11.96
CA GLY A 64 -5.51 -15.97 -10.74
C GLY A 64 -3.97 -16.04 -10.68
N ALA A 65 -3.32 -16.41 -11.78
CA ALA A 65 -1.87 -16.46 -11.91
C ALA A 65 -1.21 -15.08 -11.71
N VAL A 66 -1.74 -14.05 -12.38
CA VAL A 66 -1.26 -12.66 -12.24
C VAL A 66 -1.44 -12.14 -10.81
N LEU A 67 -2.62 -12.38 -10.21
CA LEU A 67 -2.89 -11.97 -8.82
C LEU A 67 -2.00 -12.71 -7.81
N LEU A 68 -1.77 -14.00 -8.01
CA LEU A 68 -0.87 -14.79 -7.16
C LEU A 68 0.57 -14.27 -7.25
N ALA A 69 1.07 -14.03 -8.45
CA ALA A 69 2.39 -13.46 -8.68
C ALA A 69 2.55 -12.09 -8.00
N ALA A 70 1.58 -11.19 -8.21
CA ALA A 70 1.56 -9.87 -7.60
C ALA A 70 1.47 -9.94 -6.07
N LEU A 71 0.68 -10.86 -5.52
CA LEU A 71 0.54 -11.08 -4.08
C LEU A 71 1.86 -11.58 -3.48
N GLU A 72 2.46 -12.65 -4.03
CA GLU A 72 3.72 -13.20 -3.53
C GLU A 72 4.84 -12.16 -3.59
N PHE A 73 5.04 -11.52 -4.73
CA PHE A 73 6.06 -10.48 -4.90
C PHE A 73 5.88 -9.34 -3.91
N SER A 74 4.63 -8.85 -3.77
CA SER A 74 4.31 -7.76 -2.86
C SER A 74 4.54 -8.15 -1.40
N LEU A 75 4.12 -9.33 -0.98
CA LEU A 75 4.35 -9.83 0.38
C LEU A 75 5.85 -9.94 0.69
N GLY A 76 6.66 -10.38 -0.28
CA GLY A 76 8.11 -10.43 -0.15
C GLY A 76 8.71 -9.05 0.12
N ILE A 77 8.34 -8.04 -0.66
CA ILE A 77 8.77 -6.64 -0.47
C ILE A 77 8.23 -6.06 0.85
N PHE A 78 6.97 -6.35 1.20
CA PHE A 78 6.38 -5.87 2.45
C PHE A 78 7.07 -6.48 3.68
N LEU A 79 7.48 -7.73 3.62
CA LEU A 79 8.33 -8.35 4.63
C LEU A 79 9.71 -7.68 4.68
N LEU A 80 10.35 -7.46 3.53
CA LEU A 80 11.66 -6.82 3.44
C LEU A 80 11.66 -5.43 4.11
N PHE A 81 10.65 -4.62 3.88
CA PHE A 81 10.52 -3.28 4.45
C PHE A 81 9.80 -3.26 5.81
N ALA A 82 9.30 -4.40 6.30
CA ALA A 82 8.49 -4.55 7.51
C ALA A 82 7.24 -3.65 7.52
N ILE A 83 6.51 -3.63 6.38
CA ILE A 83 5.27 -2.88 6.16
C ILE A 83 4.12 -3.59 6.86
N ARG A 84 3.23 -2.81 7.51
CA ARG A 84 2.00 -3.32 8.17
C ARG A 84 2.22 -4.68 8.87
N ARG A 85 3.28 -4.82 9.64
CA ARG A 85 3.83 -6.08 10.19
C ARG A 85 2.80 -7.10 10.68
N HIS A 86 1.75 -6.65 11.40
CA HIS A 86 0.70 -7.54 11.91
C HIS A 86 -0.18 -8.13 10.80
N LEU A 87 -0.59 -7.29 9.83
CA LEU A 87 -1.42 -7.73 8.71
C LEU A 87 -0.64 -8.66 7.78
N VAL A 88 0.56 -8.23 7.38
CA VAL A 88 1.42 -9.01 6.47
C VAL A 88 1.77 -10.37 7.06
N SER A 89 2.11 -10.46 8.36
CA SER A 89 2.40 -11.75 9.02
C SER A 89 1.18 -12.69 9.01
N ARG A 90 -0.04 -12.17 9.13
CA ARG A 90 -1.27 -12.99 9.06
C ARG A 90 -1.50 -13.52 7.65
N ILE A 91 -1.36 -12.67 6.63
CA ILE A 91 -1.54 -13.06 5.22
C ILE A 91 -0.48 -14.08 4.82
N VAL A 92 0.78 -13.86 5.19
CA VAL A 92 1.89 -14.79 4.92
C VAL A 92 1.64 -16.16 5.58
N LEU A 93 1.17 -16.17 6.84
CA LEU A 93 0.84 -17.44 7.49
C LEU A 93 -0.29 -18.18 6.78
N ALA A 94 -1.37 -17.46 6.42
CA ALA A 94 -2.49 -18.06 5.70
C ALA A 94 -2.04 -18.66 4.35
N LEU A 95 -1.26 -17.90 3.57
CA LEU A 95 -0.73 -18.36 2.29
C LEU A 95 0.19 -19.57 2.47
N MET A 96 1.13 -19.51 3.43
CA MET A 96 2.03 -20.65 3.71
C MET A 96 1.29 -21.89 4.20
N SER A 97 0.21 -21.74 4.96
CA SER A 97 -0.62 -22.86 5.38
C SER A 97 -1.28 -23.55 4.19
N ILE A 98 -1.87 -22.77 3.27
CA ILE A 98 -2.48 -23.29 2.04
C ILE A 98 -1.42 -23.98 1.17
N MET A 99 -0.27 -23.34 0.95
CA MET A 99 0.80 -23.89 0.13
C MET A 99 1.42 -25.17 0.74
N THR A 100 1.52 -25.24 2.07
CA THR A 100 2.02 -26.45 2.74
C THR A 100 1.04 -27.60 2.62
N LEU A 101 -0.26 -27.35 2.76
CA LEU A 101 -1.30 -28.38 2.57
C LEU A 101 -1.35 -28.85 1.11
N LEU A 102 -1.26 -27.94 0.16
CA LEU A 102 -1.20 -28.29 -1.27
C LEU A 102 0.02 -29.16 -1.58
N THR A 103 1.20 -28.77 -1.10
CA THR A 103 2.43 -29.56 -1.34
C THR A 103 2.44 -30.89 -0.61
N LEU A 104 1.79 -31.00 0.54
CA LEU A 104 1.57 -32.28 1.20
C LEU A 104 0.72 -33.21 0.33
N TRP A 105 -0.39 -32.70 -0.24
CA TRP A 105 -1.22 -33.46 -1.17
C TRP A 105 -0.43 -33.88 -2.41
N ILE A 106 0.40 -33.00 -2.98
CA ILE A 106 1.24 -33.28 -4.15
C ILE A 106 2.25 -34.42 -3.83
N VAL A 107 2.85 -34.41 -2.65
CA VAL A 107 3.81 -35.48 -2.24
C VAL A 107 3.11 -36.83 -2.07
N ILE A 108 1.88 -36.86 -1.54
CA ILE A 108 1.13 -38.10 -1.27
C ILE A 108 0.52 -38.66 -2.57
N ALA A 109 -0.17 -37.81 -3.35
CA ALA A 109 -0.90 -38.22 -4.54
C ALA A 109 -0.05 -38.26 -5.82
N ASN A 110 1.11 -37.57 -5.82
CA ASN A 110 2.03 -37.41 -6.96
C ASN A 110 1.33 -37.07 -8.31
N PRO A 111 0.38 -36.12 -8.34
CA PRO A 111 -0.45 -35.83 -9.52
C PRO A 111 0.32 -35.08 -10.61
N VAL A 112 1.42 -34.42 -10.25
CA VAL A 112 2.28 -33.61 -11.14
C VAL A 112 3.74 -33.88 -10.85
N LYS A 113 4.61 -33.78 -11.85
CA LYS A 113 6.06 -34.05 -11.72
C LYS A 113 6.77 -33.07 -10.79
N ASP A 114 6.37 -31.79 -10.81
CA ASP A 114 6.94 -30.72 -9.98
C ASP A 114 5.85 -29.71 -9.54
N CYS A 115 6.10 -29.02 -8.43
CA CYS A 115 5.17 -28.05 -7.87
C CYS A 115 5.14 -26.71 -8.63
N GLY A 116 6.09 -26.40 -9.50
CA GLY A 116 6.17 -25.12 -10.20
C GLY A 116 6.31 -23.86 -9.31
N CYS A 117 6.70 -24.03 -8.03
CA CYS A 117 6.78 -22.90 -7.07
C CYS A 117 7.72 -21.78 -7.54
N PHE A 118 8.76 -22.11 -8.29
CA PHE A 118 9.73 -21.17 -8.86
C PHE A 118 9.72 -21.21 -10.40
N GLY A 119 8.60 -21.63 -11.01
CA GLY A 119 8.47 -21.81 -12.45
C GLY A 119 9.61 -22.66 -13.01
N ASP A 120 10.04 -22.36 -14.22
CA ASP A 120 11.15 -23.07 -14.90
C ASP A 120 12.54 -22.59 -14.45
N ALA A 121 12.63 -21.55 -13.60
CA ALA A 121 13.91 -21.01 -13.14
C ALA A 121 14.64 -21.94 -12.17
N VAL A 122 13.91 -22.63 -11.30
CA VAL A 122 14.44 -23.63 -10.37
C VAL A 122 13.42 -24.75 -10.18
N VAL A 123 13.70 -25.92 -10.75
CA VAL A 123 12.87 -27.10 -10.61
C VAL A 123 13.26 -27.84 -9.35
N LEU A 124 12.31 -27.95 -8.40
CA LEU A 124 12.47 -28.69 -7.16
C LEU A 124 11.57 -29.92 -7.20
N SER A 125 12.05 -31.05 -6.65
CA SER A 125 11.21 -32.21 -6.45
C SER A 125 10.05 -31.91 -5.48
N ASN A 126 8.96 -32.68 -5.57
CA ASN A 126 7.80 -32.53 -4.69
C ASN A 126 8.18 -32.60 -3.20
N GLY A 127 9.08 -33.53 -2.82
CA GLY A 127 9.59 -33.66 -1.46
C GLY A 127 10.42 -32.45 -1.00
N GLN A 128 11.33 -31.95 -1.84
CA GLN A 128 12.14 -30.77 -1.52
C GLN A 128 11.26 -29.54 -1.31
N THR A 129 10.23 -29.38 -2.15
CA THR A 129 9.28 -28.27 -2.06
C THR A 129 8.48 -28.36 -0.76
N PHE A 130 8.04 -29.53 -0.34
CA PHE A 130 7.31 -29.72 0.90
C PHE A 130 8.18 -29.40 2.13
N ILE A 131 9.44 -29.88 2.18
CA ILE A 131 10.38 -29.56 3.27
C ILE A 131 10.63 -28.04 3.35
N LYS A 132 10.88 -27.40 2.21
CA LYS A 132 11.00 -25.93 2.11
C LYS A 132 9.76 -25.24 2.72
N ASN A 133 8.56 -25.68 2.38
CA ASN A 133 7.31 -25.06 2.85
C ASN A 133 7.11 -25.25 4.36
N ILE A 134 7.49 -26.39 4.95
CA ILE A 134 7.49 -26.60 6.41
C ILE A 134 8.40 -25.58 7.11
N ILE A 135 9.62 -25.39 6.59
CA ILE A 135 10.57 -24.41 7.15
C ILE A 135 9.98 -22.99 7.07
N LEU A 136 9.42 -22.62 5.93
CA LEU A 136 8.82 -21.31 5.74
C LEU A 136 7.55 -21.13 6.61
N LEU A 137 6.75 -22.18 6.82
CA LEU A 137 5.60 -22.13 7.72
C LEU A 137 6.04 -21.90 9.18
N ALA A 138 7.11 -22.57 9.63
CA ALA A 138 7.67 -22.30 10.96
C ALA A 138 8.16 -20.86 11.12
N ILE A 139 8.80 -20.31 10.09
CA ILE A 139 9.19 -18.88 10.05
C ILE A 139 7.95 -18.00 10.10
N ALA A 140 6.89 -18.29 9.33
CA ALA A 140 5.65 -17.51 9.33
C ALA A 140 4.99 -17.46 10.71
N LEU A 141 4.96 -18.59 11.45
CA LEU A 141 4.49 -18.65 12.84
C LEU A 141 5.34 -17.78 13.77
N MET A 142 6.66 -17.80 13.59
CA MET A 142 7.58 -16.94 14.34
C MET A 142 7.33 -15.46 14.08
N LEU A 143 7.13 -15.07 12.81
CA LEU A 143 6.83 -13.69 12.42
C LEU A 143 5.48 -13.22 12.95
N LEU A 144 4.46 -14.10 13.00
CA LEU A 144 3.16 -13.79 13.59
C LEU A 144 3.26 -13.58 15.11
N LYS A 145 4.06 -14.42 15.80
CA LYS A 145 4.22 -14.33 17.27
C LYS A 145 4.96 -13.05 17.69
N TRP A 146 5.94 -12.60 16.93
CA TRP A 146 6.78 -11.44 17.26
C TRP A 146 6.87 -10.37 16.15
N PRO A 147 5.75 -9.82 15.65
CA PRO A 147 5.75 -8.90 14.52
C PRO A 147 6.45 -7.56 14.82
N THR A 148 6.45 -7.14 16.09
CA THR A 148 7.10 -5.91 16.53
C THR A 148 8.63 -6.00 16.56
N SER A 149 9.21 -7.21 16.56
CA SER A 149 10.66 -7.43 16.51
C SER A 149 11.26 -7.17 15.11
N MET A 150 10.44 -7.08 14.06
CA MET A 150 10.90 -6.74 12.71
C MET A 150 11.34 -5.28 12.62
N VAL A 151 12.56 -5.05 12.12
CA VAL A 151 13.11 -3.71 11.90
C VAL A 151 12.46 -3.07 10.68
N ARG A 152 11.92 -1.85 10.82
CA ARG A 152 11.36 -1.08 9.70
C ARG A 152 12.43 -0.35 8.92
N PHE A 153 12.35 -0.41 7.60
CA PHE A 153 13.21 0.39 6.73
C PHE A 153 12.59 1.71 6.29
N VAL A 154 11.25 1.83 6.35
CA VAL A 154 10.53 3.05 6.02
C VAL A 154 9.55 3.45 7.13
N SER A 155 9.25 4.74 7.25
CA SER A 155 8.31 5.29 8.22
C SER A 155 6.86 4.85 7.92
N LYS A 156 5.96 4.98 8.89
CA LYS A 156 4.53 4.65 8.66
C LYS A 156 3.90 5.52 7.56
N LYS A 157 4.36 6.77 7.42
CA LYS A 157 3.83 7.72 6.43
C LYS A 157 4.18 7.34 4.99
N THR A 158 5.35 6.73 4.77
CA THR A 158 5.89 6.39 3.46
C THR A 158 5.46 5.00 2.97
N GLN A 159 4.92 4.14 3.87
CA GLN A 159 4.54 2.76 3.52
C GLN A 159 3.57 2.65 2.35
N TRP A 160 2.63 3.59 2.19
CA TRP A 160 1.66 3.57 1.11
C TRP A 160 2.30 3.70 -0.27
N ILE A 161 3.41 4.46 -0.39
CA ILE A 161 4.16 4.61 -1.64
C ILE A 161 4.78 3.27 -2.02
N VAL A 162 5.46 2.61 -1.07
CA VAL A 162 6.06 1.28 -1.32
C VAL A 162 5.02 0.25 -1.71
N ILE A 163 3.85 0.25 -1.04
CA ILE A 163 2.74 -0.66 -1.34
C ILE A 163 2.27 -0.49 -2.78
N ASN A 164 1.88 0.74 -3.16
CA ASN A 164 1.34 0.99 -4.49
C ASN A 164 2.38 0.76 -5.59
N TYR A 165 3.61 1.26 -5.38
CA TYR A 165 4.70 1.06 -6.33
C TYR A 165 4.98 -0.42 -6.60
N THR A 166 5.05 -1.25 -5.54
CA THR A 166 5.32 -2.67 -5.67
C THR A 166 4.21 -3.41 -6.41
N VAL A 167 2.94 -3.12 -6.06
CA VAL A 167 1.79 -3.76 -6.72
C VAL A 167 1.72 -3.36 -8.19
N ILE A 168 1.85 -2.06 -8.49
CA ILE A 168 1.84 -1.56 -9.88
C ILE A 168 2.99 -2.17 -10.68
N PHE A 169 4.19 -2.25 -10.10
CA PHE A 169 5.34 -2.86 -10.76
C PHE A 169 5.10 -4.34 -11.10
N ALA A 170 4.60 -5.13 -10.16
CA ALA A 170 4.32 -6.56 -10.39
C ALA A 170 3.24 -6.75 -11.47
N LEU A 171 2.17 -5.96 -11.45
CA LEU A 171 1.12 -6.00 -12.46
C LEU A 171 1.62 -5.53 -13.84
N ALA A 172 2.42 -4.46 -13.89
CA ALA A 172 3.01 -3.96 -15.11
C ALA A 172 3.98 -4.98 -15.74
N LEU A 173 4.77 -5.68 -14.92
CA LEU A 173 5.67 -6.74 -15.36
C LEU A 173 4.89 -7.91 -15.96
N SER A 174 3.81 -8.34 -15.30
CA SER A 174 2.94 -9.40 -15.85
C SER A 174 2.24 -8.97 -17.14
N ALA A 175 1.74 -7.74 -17.20
CA ALA A 175 1.11 -7.19 -18.39
C ALA A 175 2.09 -7.10 -19.57
N TRP A 176 3.33 -6.65 -19.31
CA TRP A 176 4.40 -6.66 -20.31
C TRP A 176 4.68 -8.07 -20.84
N SER A 177 4.82 -9.05 -19.94
CA SER A 177 5.13 -10.43 -20.31
C SER A 177 3.98 -11.13 -21.06
N LEU A 178 2.74 -10.67 -20.89
CA LEU A 178 1.57 -11.13 -21.67
C LEU A 178 1.47 -10.44 -23.03
N TRP A 179 1.91 -9.19 -23.13
CA TRP A 179 1.91 -8.44 -24.39
C TRP A 179 3.10 -8.83 -25.31
N ASP A 180 4.25 -9.14 -24.69
CA ASP A 180 5.47 -9.58 -25.39
C ASP A 180 5.85 -10.99 -24.92
N LEU A 181 7.11 -11.37 -25.00
CA LEU A 181 7.64 -12.59 -24.43
C LEU A 181 8.21 -12.34 -23.03
N PRO A 182 8.32 -13.38 -22.19
CA PRO A 182 8.98 -13.30 -20.91
C PRO A 182 10.36 -12.67 -21.00
N MET A 183 10.66 -11.66 -20.18
CA MET A 183 11.95 -10.96 -20.17
C MET A 183 13.12 -11.92 -19.96
N PHE A 184 12.95 -12.92 -19.08
CA PHE A 184 13.87 -14.02 -18.83
C PHE A 184 13.20 -15.33 -19.24
N ASP A 185 13.78 -16.02 -20.19
CA ASP A 185 13.31 -17.32 -20.66
C ASP A 185 14.19 -18.42 -20.03
N PHE A 186 13.69 -19.11 -19.03
CA PHE A 186 14.37 -20.21 -18.33
C PHE A 186 14.06 -21.58 -18.93
N ARG A 187 13.25 -21.64 -19.98
CA ARG A 187 12.82 -22.87 -20.62
C ARG A 187 13.91 -23.45 -21.53
N PRO A 188 13.84 -24.75 -21.86
CA PRO A 188 14.83 -25.39 -22.73
C PRO A 188 14.94 -24.74 -24.11
N TYR A 189 13.89 -24.08 -24.59
CA TYR A 189 13.81 -23.43 -25.91
C TYR A 189 14.15 -21.93 -25.86
N HIS A 190 15.07 -21.49 -25.01
CA HIS A 190 15.51 -20.10 -24.95
C HIS A 190 16.37 -19.71 -26.16
N VAL A 191 16.46 -18.43 -26.46
CA VAL A 191 17.36 -17.91 -27.51
C VAL A 191 18.81 -18.36 -27.22
N GLY A 192 19.49 -18.92 -28.20
CA GLY A 192 20.81 -19.54 -28.09
C GLY A 192 20.80 -21.04 -27.81
N ALA A 193 19.64 -21.63 -27.44
CA ALA A 193 19.56 -23.08 -27.26
C ALA A 193 19.58 -23.79 -28.63
N ASN A 194 20.35 -24.89 -28.70
CA ASN A 194 20.30 -25.80 -29.84
C ASN A 194 19.41 -26.99 -29.52
N ILE A 195 18.31 -27.11 -30.28
CA ILE A 195 17.26 -28.11 -30.04
C ILE A 195 17.83 -29.52 -30.19
N ALA A 196 18.59 -29.80 -31.24
CA ALA A 196 19.20 -31.12 -31.48
C ALA A 196 20.17 -31.54 -30.37
N GLN A 197 20.94 -30.60 -29.80
CA GLN A 197 21.79 -30.88 -28.64
C GLN A 197 20.98 -31.11 -27.37
N GLY A 198 19.89 -30.32 -27.18
CA GLY A 198 18.98 -30.46 -26.04
C GLY A 198 18.26 -31.82 -26.00
N MET A 199 18.12 -32.50 -27.14
CA MET A 199 17.52 -33.82 -27.29
C MET A 199 18.50 -34.98 -27.04
N LYS A 200 19.82 -34.74 -27.03
CA LYS A 200 20.81 -35.80 -26.89
C LYS A 200 20.90 -36.32 -25.44
N ILE A 201 20.95 -37.63 -25.33
CA ILE A 201 21.31 -38.33 -24.09
C ILE A 201 22.85 -38.39 -24.03
N PRO A 202 23.51 -37.83 -23.00
CA PRO A 202 24.95 -37.89 -22.85
C PRO A 202 25.44 -39.34 -22.75
N GLN A 203 26.61 -39.61 -23.32
CA GLN A 203 27.23 -40.93 -23.17
C GLN A 203 27.51 -41.21 -21.68
N GLY A 204 27.04 -42.37 -21.17
CA GLY A 204 27.19 -42.74 -19.78
C GLY A 204 26.09 -42.20 -18.85
N ALA A 205 25.07 -41.57 -19.39
CA ALA A 205 23.93 -41.16 -18.59
C ALA A 205 23.16 -42.38 -17.98
N PRO A 206 22.59 -42.25 -16.78
CA PRO A 206 21.81 -43.31 -16.17
C PRO A 206 20.68 -43.77 -17.11
N GLN A 207 20.59 -45.10 -17.35
CA GLN A 207 19.50 -45.68 -18.11
C GLN A 207 18.29 -45.93 -17.22
N PRO A 208 17.07 -45.81 -17.72
CA PRO A 208 15.88 -46.17 -16.96
C PRO A 208 15.94 -47.67 -16.63
N GLN A 209 15.67 -47.98 -15.37
CA GLN A 209 15.60 -49.38 -14.93
C GLN A 209 14.13 -49.79 -14.77
N PHE A 210 13.80 -50.95 -15.29
CA PHE A 210 12.49 -51.53 -15.23
C PHE A 210 12.57 -52.86 -14.52
N GLU A 211 11.67 -53.11 -13.59
CA GLU A 211 11.48 -54.42 -12.98
C GLU A 211 10.15 -54.98 -13.46
N THR A 212 10.24 -56.14 -14.10
CA THR A 212 9.05 -56.86 -14.58
C THR A 212 8.72 -57.97 -13.62
N THR A 213 7.55 -57.92 -13.01
CA THR A 213 6.94 -58.96 -12.20
C THR A 213 5.95 -59.73 -13.04
N PHE A 214 6.04 -61.05 -13.01
CA PHE A 214 5.16 -61.95 -13.72
C PHE A 214 4.13 -62.50 -12.72
N ILE A 215 2.87 -62.41 -13.06
CA ILE A 215 1.78 -63.02 -12.30
C ILE A 215 1.51 -64.37 -12.89
N LEU A 216 1.82 -65.41 -12.13
CA LEU A 216 1.65 -66.81 -12.54
C LEU A 216 0.65 -67.48 -11.62
N GLU A 217 -0.10 -68.47 -12.15
CA GLU A 217 -1.14 -69.20 -11.46
C GLU A 217 -0.81 -70.72 -11.40
N LYS A 218 -1.02 -71.31 -10.25
CA LYS A 218 -0.95 -72.74 -10.03
C LYS A 218 -2.03 -73.14 -9.07
N ASN A 219 -2.86 -74.11 -9.43
CA ASN A 219 -3.97 -74.67 -8.61
C ASN A 219 -4.97 -73.58 -8.15
N GLY A 220 -5.25 -72.57 -8.98
CA GLY A 220 -6.17 -71.46 -8.65
C GLY A 220 -5.60 -70.32 -7.73
N GLN A 221 -4.31 -70.43 -7.40
CA GLN A 221 -3.63 -69.40 -6.62
C GLN A 221 -2.65 -68.60 -7.51
N GLN A 222 -2.84 -67.26 -7.57
CA GLN A 222 -1.93 -66.37 -8.26
C GLN A 222 -0.83 -65.87 -7.34
N LYS A 223 0.41 -65.82 -7.85
CA LYS A 223 1.58 -65.31 -7.13
C LYS A 223 2.46 -64.51 -8.08
N GLU A 224 3.08 -63.46 -7.53
CA GLU A 224 4.02 -62.60 -8.28
C GLU A 224 5.44 -63.19 -8.20
N PHE A 225 6.14 -63.19 -9.33
CA PHE A 225 7.52 -63.69 -9.47
C PHE A 225 8.34 -62.64 -10.23
N THR A 226 9.59 -62.44 -9.88
CA THR A 226 10.57 -61.65 -10.64
C THR A 226 11.32 -62.54 -11.61
N LEU A 227 12.07 -61.96 -12.54
CA LEU A 227 12.86 -62.69 -13.51
C LEU A 227 13.89 -63.63 -12.84
N ASP A 228 14.47 -63.15 -11.71
CA ASP A 228 15.48 -63.88 -10.93
C ASP A 228 14.90 -65.07 -10.14
N ASN A 229 13.60 -65.09 -9.88
CA ASN A 229 12.90 -66.12 -9.14
C ASN A 229 11.76 -66.75 -9.96
N TYR A 230 11.92 -66.81 -11.31
CA TYR A 230 10.91 -67.35 -12.17
C TYR A 230 10.74 -68.83 -11.94
N PRO A 231 9.53 -69.35 -11.65
CA PRO A 231 9.32 -70.73 -11.26
C PRO A 231 9.39 -71.70 -12.44
N ASP A 232 9.31 -72.97 -12.14
CA ASP A 232 9.33 -74.08 -13.11
C ASP A 232 8.07 -74.08 -14.01
N SER A 233 8.07 -74.95 -15.04
CA SER A 233 7.01 -75.06 -16.06
C SER A 233 5.64 -75.55 -15.53
N THR A 234 5.47 -75.70 -14.24
CA THR A 234 4.18 -76.12 -13.59
C THR A 234 3.26 -74.88 -13.29
N TRP A 235 3.73 -73.73 -13.48
CA TRP A 235 2.98 -72.48 -13.33
C TRP A 235 2.52 -71.93 -14.69
N THR A 236 1.30 -71.44 -14.78
CA THR A 236 0.74 -70.87 -15.99
C THR A 236 0.80 -69.36 -15.92
N PHE A 237 1.29 -68.70 -16.98
CA PHE A 237 1.36 -67.24 -17.10
C PHE A 237 -0.06 -66.64 -17.15
N VAL A 238 -0.31 -65.61 -16.32
CA VAL A 238 -1.60 -64.90 -16.30
C VAL A 238 -1.39 -63.49 -16.80
N ASP A 239 -0.40 -62.74 -16.26
CA ASP A 239 -0.15 -61.36 -16.60
C ASP A 239 1.29 -60.97 -16.25
N SER A 240 1.77 -59.84 -16.77
CA SER A 240 3.05 -59.24 -16.39
C SER A 240 2.89 -57.76 -16.07
N LYS A 241 3.48 -57.31 -14.97
CA LYS A 241 3.49 -55.93 -14.54
C LYS A 241 4.94 -55.42 -14.56
N THR A 242 5.21 -54.48 -15.47
CA THR A 242 6.49 -53.78 -15.51
C THR A 242 6.39 -52.44 -14.79
N VAL A 243 7.23 -52.26 -13.77
CA VAL A 243 7.32 -51.02 -13.00
C VAL A 243 8.69 -50.42 -13.21
N GLN A 244 8.74 -49.15 -13.50
CA GLN A 244 9.99 -48.42 -13.59
C GLN A 244 10.55 -48.19 -12.16
N THR A 245 11.69 -48.77 -11.85
CA THR A 245 12.35 -48.70 -10.53
C THR A 245 13.36 -47.56 -10.38
N ALA A 246 13.90 -47.09 -11.52
CA ALA A 246 14.75 -45.92 -11.56
C ALA A 246 14.48 -45.08 -12.82
N GLU A 247 14.32 -43.78 -12.62
CA GLU A 247 14.23 -42.86 -13.73
C GLU A 247 15.62 -42.71 -14.39
N GLY A 248 15.68 -42.89 -15.72
CA GLY A 248 16.87 -42.61 -16.50
C GLY A 248 17.09 -41.11 -16.66
N TYR A 249 18.18 -40.71 -17.27
CA TYR A 249 18.39 -39.31 -17.68
C TYR A 249 17.32 -38.90 -18.68
N VAL A 250 16.59 -37.83 -18.36
CA VAL A 250 15.62 -37.21 -19.26
C VAL A 250 16.28 -35.99 -19.89
N PRO A 251 16.46 -35.95 -21.22
CA PRO A 251 17.00 -34.75 -21.88
C PRO A 251 16.14 -33.51 -21.60
N PRO A 252 16.71 -32.31 -21.58
CA PRO A 252 15.96 -31.05 -21.42
C PRO A 252 14.85 -30.89 -22.47
N ILE A 253 15.06 -31.43 -23.68
CA ILE A 253 14.11 -31.49 -24.79
C ILE A 253 13.91 -32.98 -25.09
N HIS A 254 12.74 -33.51 -24.83
CA HIS A 254 12.47 -34.96 -25.01
C HIS A 254 11.23 -35.28 -25.84
N ASP A 255 10.29 -34.30 -25.99
CA ASP A 255 9.01 -34.50 -26.67
C ASP A 255 8.87 -33.69 -27.96
N PHE A 256 9.99 -33.24 -28.53
CA PHE A 256 9.95 -32.41 -29.73
C PHE A 256 9.92 -33.29 -30.99
N SER A 257 8.83 -33.20 -31.73
CA SER A 257 8.66 -33.83 -33.06
C SER A 257 7.84 -32.93 -33.98
N ILE A 258 8.15 -32.97 -35.25
CA ILE A 258 7.44 -32.25 -36.34
C ILE A 258 6.90 -33.29 -37.31
N GLN A 259 5.58 -33.49 -37.28
CA GLN A 259 4.92 -34.52 -38.07
C GLN A 259 3.97 -33.89 -39.07
N ASP A 260 4.01 -34.38 -40.30
CA ASP A 260 2.96 -34.08 -41.29
C ASP A 260 1.65 -34.73 -40.88
N SER A 261 0.58 -33.93 -40.72
CA SER A 261 -0.74 -34.43 -40.27
C SER A 261 -1.39 -35.40 -41.25
N LYS A 262 -1.01 -35.35 -42.54
CA LYS A 262 -1.64 -36.17 -43.59
C LYS A 262 -0.88 -37.43 -43.90
N THR A 263 0.46 -37.37 -43.91
CA THR A 263 1.34 -38.50 -44.25
C THR A 263 1.87 -39.24 -43.02
N GLY A 264 1.88 -38.61 -41.86
CA GLY A 264 2.52 -39.12 -40.65
C GLY A 264 4.05 -39.08 -40.69
N GLU A 265 4.66 -38.46 -41.69
CA GLU A 265 6.09 -38.35 -41.88
C GLU A 265 6.68 -37.42 -40.80
N ASP A 266 7.75 -37.85 -40.16
CA ASP A 266 8.50 -37.06 -39.16
C ASP A 266 9.66 -36.35 -39.86
N ILE A 267 9.55 -35.03 -40.01
CA ILE A 267 10.57 -34.16 -40.62
C ILE A 267 11.48 -33.49 -39.60
N THR A 268 11.41 -33.88 -38.33
CA THR A 268 12.16 -33.24 -37.23
C THR A 268 13.65 -33.11 -37.52
N GLN A 269 14.28 -34.20 -37.94
CA GLN A 269 15.71 -34.23 -38.24
C GLN A 269 16.07 -33.39 -39.48
N GLU A 270 15.18 -33.33 -40.47
CA GLU A 270 15.37 -32.50 -41.65
C GLU A 270 15.40 -31.02 -41.28
N VAL A 271 14.44 -30.57 -40.46
CA VAL A 271 14.36 -29.20 -39.99
C VAL A 271 15.53 -28.83 -39.05
N LEU A 272 15.91 -29.70 -38.15
CA LEU A 272 17.00 -29.43 -37.22
C LEU A 272 18.41 -29.46 -37.84
N ASN A 273 18.58 -30.21 -38.90
CA ASN A 273 19.84 -30.29 -39.66
C ASN A 273 19.91 -29.32 -40.84
N ASP A 274 18.85 -28.52 -41.06
CA ASP A 274 18.85 -27.49 -42.11
C ASP A 274 19.98 -26.51 -41.90
N THR A 275 20.80 -26.31 -42.94
CA THR A 275 21.97 -25.39 -42.90
C THR A 275 21.56 -23.94 -43.15
N GLY A 276 20.33 -23.69 -43.61
CA GLY A 276 19.76 -22.39 -43.80
C GLY A 276 19.05 -21.87 -42.57
N TYR A 277 18.25 -20.84 -42.81
CA TYR A 277 17.34 -20.31 -41.78
C TYR A 277 15.97 -20.94 -41.93
N THR A 278 15.35 -21.27 -40.79
CA THR A 278 13.98 -21.78 -40.73
C THR A 278 13.15 -20.92 -39.82
N PHE A 279 12.05 -20.37 -40.34
CA PHE A 279 11.02 -19.73 -39.53
C PHE A 279 10.01 -20.78 -39.06
N LEU A 280 9.78 -20.83 -37.75
CA LEU A 280 8.74 -21.63 -37.12
C LEU A 280 7.65 -20.69 -36.62
N LEU A 281 6.49 -20.69 -37.25
CA LEU A 281 5.27 -20.09 -36.71
C LEU A 281 4.66 -21.09 -35.74
N ILE A 282 4.51 -20.74 -34.46
CA ILE A 282 4.10 -21.65 -33.42
C ILE A 282 2.74 -21.23 -32.89
N SER A 283 1.76 -22.08 -33.05
CA SER A 283 0.41 -21.87 -32.54
C SER A 283 -0.13 -23.14 -31.88
N PRO A 284 -0.07 -23.24 -30.53
CA PRO A 284 -0.59 -24.40 -29.83
C PRO A 284 -2.07 -24.69 -30.16
N THR A 285 -2.86 -23.66 -30.43
CA THR A 285 -4.29 -23.78 -30.73
C THR A 285 -4.73 -22.67 -31.68
N LEU A 286 -4.92 -22.96 -32.94
CA LEU A 286 -5.33 -21.98 -33.96
C LEU A 286 -6.73 -21.40 -33.70
N ALA A 287 -7.62 -22.14 -33.03
CA ALA A 287 -8.96 -21.65 -32.69
C ALA A 287 -8.94 -20.43 -31.74
N TYR A 288 -7.83 -20.23 -31.01
CA TYR A 288 -7.62 -19.10 -30.07
C TYR A 288 -6.38 -18.29 -30.44
N ALA A 289 -5.84 -18.47 -31.63
CA ALA A 289 -4.70 -17.67 -32.08
C ALA A 289 -5.16 -16.25 -32.42
N ASP A 290 -4.32 -15.27 -32.13
CA ASP A 290 -4.56 -13.87 -32.46
C ASP A 290 -4.28 -13.67 -33.96
N ASP A 291 -5.31 -13.26 -34.71
CA ASP A 291 -5.24 -13.02 -36.13
C ASP A 291 -4.98 -11.55 -36.51
N SER A 292 -4.83 -10.65 -35.53
CA SER A 292 -4.68 -9.21 -35.79
C SER A 292 -3.46 -8.84 -36.64
N ASN A 293 -2.43 -9.69 -36.63
CA ASN A 293 -1.16 -9.47 -37.34
C ASN A 293 -0.89 -10.48 -38.46
N PHE A 294 -1.92 -11.14 -39.00
CA PHE A 294 -1.74 -12.15 -40.07
C PHE A 294 -1.02 -11.59 -41.31
N GLY A 295 -1.37 -10.37 -41.74
CA GLY A 295 -0.70 -9.76 -42.90
C GLY A 295 0.80 -9.51 -42.70
N ARG A 296 1.25 -9.41 -41.43
CA ARG A 296 2.69 -9.34 -41.08
C ARG A 296 3.33 -10.73 -41.20
N ILE A 297 2.61 -11.77 -40.81
CA ILE A 297 3.07 -13.16 -40.93
C ILE A 297 3.25 -13.50 -42.41
N ASP A 298 2.30 -13.09 -43.27
CA ASP A 298 2.38 -13.30 -44.72
C ASP A 298 3.59 -12.59 -45.33
N GLN A 299 3.86 -11.34 -44.96
CA GLN A 299 5.06 -10.62 -45.42
C GLN A 299 6.36 -11.32 -45.00
N ILE A 300 6.41 -11.96 -43.83
CA ILE A 300 7.58 -12.74 -43.41
C ILE A 300 7.65 -14.06 -44.19
N TYR A 301 6.51 -14.65 -44.50
CA TYR A 301 6.44 -15.84 -45.35
C TYR A 301 6.91 -15.54 -46.80
N GLU A 302 6.43 -14.47 -47.44
CA GLU A 302 6.90 -14.00 -48.74
C GLU A 302 8.42 -13.74 -48.71
N PHE A 303 8.92 -13.02 -47.68
CA PHE A 303 10.34 -12.81 -47.51
C PHE A 303 11.12 -14.12 -47.40
N ALA A 304 10.61 -15.11 -46.65
CA ALA A 304 11.25 -16.41 -46.55
C ALA A 304 11.30 -17.14 -47.93
N GLN A 305 10.23 -17.05 -48.72
CA GLN A 305 10.21 -17.61 -50.07
C GLN A 305 11.19 -16.91 -51.00
N ASP A 306 11.26 -15.57 -50.99
CA ASP A 306 12.12 -14.77 -51.87
C ASP A 306 13.61 -15.10 -51.65
N TYR A 307 13.99 -15.41 -50.40
CA TYR A 307 15.39 -15.75 -50.06
C TYR A 307 15.66 -17.26 -49.90
N GLY A 308 14.64 -18.12 -50.19
CA GLY A 308 14.80 -19.58 -50.12
C GLY A 308 14.91 -20.11 -48.68
N TYR A 309 14.41 -19.38 -47.69
CA TYR A 309 14.34 -19.86 -46.30
C TYR A 309 13.11 -20.72 -46.07
N ARG A 310 13.22 -21.68 -45.17
CA ARG A 310 12.10 -22.51 -44.81
C ARG A 310 11.16 -21.75 -43.87
N PHE A 311 9.85 -21.85 -44.14
CA PHE A 311 8.79 -21.33 -43.26
C PHE A 311 7.75 -22.40 -43.05
N ILE A 312 7.48 -22.80 -41.81
CA ILE A 312 6.48 -23.80 -41.45
C ILE A 312 5.70 -23.34 -40.21
N CYS A 313 4.42 -23.77 -40.14
CA CYS A 313 3.57 -23.58 -38.98
C CYS A 313 3.49 -24.86 -38.14
N LEU A 314 3.79 -24.79 -36.86
CA LEU A 314 3.68 -25.89 -35.92
C LEU A 314 2.43 -25.70 -35.05
N THR A 315 1.52 -26.66 -35.01
CA THR A 315 0.26 -26.60 -34.28
C THR A 315 -0.15 -27.96 -33.71
N ALA A 316 -0.95 -27.95 -32.66
CA ALA A 316 -1.66 -29.13 -32.15
C ALA A 316 -3.16 -29.11 -32.53
N SER A 317 -3.55 -28.21 -33.44
CA SER A 317 -4.95 -28.05 -33.88
C SER A 317 -5.37 -29.11 -34.85
N SER A 318 -6.69 -29.34 -34.92
CA SER A 318 -7.28 -30.25 -35.91
C SER A 318 -7.21 -29.68 -37.35
N ASP A 319 -7.30 -30.54 -38.37
CA ASP A 319 -7.37 -30.13 -39.79
C ASP A 319 -8.51 -29.14 -40.02
N LYS A 320 -9.62 -29.26 -39.30
CA LYS A 320 -10.75 -28.34 -39.36
C LYS A 320 -10.38 -26.92 -38.91
N ASP A 321 -9.59 -26.82 -37.82
CA ASP A 321 -9.15 -25.51 -37.29
C ASP A 321 -8.06 -24.91 -38.19
N ILE A 322 -7.22 -25.75 -38.81
CA ILE A 322 -6.23 -25.33 -39.81
C ILE A 322 -6.96 -24.74 -41.02
N ALA A 323 -7.96 -25.47 -41.59
CA ALA A 323 -8.74 -24.97 -42.72
C ALA A 323 -9.45 -23.64 -42.39
N LYS A 324 -10.02 -23.55 -41.20
CA LYS A 324 -10.66 -22.29 -40.74
C LYS A 324 -9.65 -21.14 -40.63
N TRP A 325 -8.45 -21.41 -40.15
CA TRP A 325 -7.38 -20.41 -40.06
C TRP A 325 -6.95 -19.95 -41.44
N GLN A 326 -6.78 -20.87 -42.39
CA GLN A 326 -6.46 -20.58 -43.79
C GLN A 326 -7.55 -19.73 -44.45
N ASP A 327 -8.83 -20.04 -44.20
CA ASP A 327 -9.95 -19.26 -44.74
C ASP A 327 -9.97 -17.82 -44.22
N ILE A 328 -9.60 -17.60 -42.94
CA ILE A 328 -9.61 -16.27 -42.31
C ILE A 328 -8.39 -15.44 -42.71
N THR A 329 -7.21 -16.07 -42.78
CA THR A 329 -5.93 -15.36 -42.92
C THR A 329 -5.36 -15.42 -44.33
N GLY A 330 -5.84 -16.34 -45.18
CA GLY A 330 -5.23 -16.59 -46.48
C GLY A 330 -3.92 -17.36 -46.43
N ALA A 331 -3.57 -17.98 -45.30
CA ALA A 331 -2.26 -18.61 -45.07
C ALA A 331 -1.93 -19.71 -46.08
N GLU A 332 -0.83 -19.55 -46.82
CA GLU A 332 -0.32 -20.49 -47.82
C GLU A 332 0.86 -21.35 -47.30
N TYR A 333 1.41 -21.02 -46.14
CA TYR A 333 2.50 -21.76 -45.53
C TYR A 333 2.08 -23.15 -45.05
N PRO A 334 2.97 -24.17 -45.05
CA PRO A 334 2.67 -25.54 -44.65
C PRO A 334 2.50 -25.66 -43.12
N PHE A 335 1.55 -26.55 -42.74
CA PHE A 335 1.21 -26.85 -41.37
C PHE A 335 1.70 -28.25 -40.99
N TYR A 336 2.32 -28.35 -39.82
CA TYR A 336 2.81 -29.58 -39.20
C TYR A 336 2.29 -29.72 -37.77
N THR A 337 2.14 -30.97 -37.33
CA THR A 337 1.64 -31.27 -36.00
C THR A 337 2.79 -31.46 -35.01
N THR A 338 2.66 -30.87 -33.87
CA THR A 338 3.58 -31.00 -32.71
C THR A 338 2.75 -31.04 -31.42
N ASP A 339 3.25 -31.72 -30.38
CA ASP A 339 2.56 -31.78 -29.11
C ASP A 339 2.26 -30.39 -28.53
N ALA A 340 1.02 -30.22 -28.00
CA ALA A 340 0.55 -28.95 -27.47
C ALA A 340 1.37 -28.45 -26.28
N THR A 341 1.84 -29.34 -25.40
CA THR A 341 2.66 -28.99 -24.21
C THR A 341 4.02 -28.48 -24.65
N THR A 342 4.60 -29.14 -25.66
CA THR A 342 5.86 -28.74 -26.28
C THR A 342 5.75 -27.35 -26.91
N LEU A 343 4.70 -27.10 -27.70
CA LEU A 343 4.48 -25.79 -28.33
C LEU A 343 4.30 -24.68 -27.26
N LYS A 344 3.55 -24.93 -26.20
CA LYS A 344 3.41 -24.00 -25.06
C LYS A 344 4.75 -23.77 -24.36
N THR A 345 5.64 -24.75 -24.32
CA THR A 345 6.98 -24.62 -23.73
C THR A 345 7.92 -23.86 -24.64
N MET A 346 7.79 -23.99 -25.97
CA MET A 346 8.62 -23.28 -26.94
C MET A 346 8.42 -21.77 -26.87
N ILE A 347 7.19 -21.28 -26.87
CA ILE A 347 6.90 -19.84 -26.89
C ILE A 347 5.67 -19.48 -26.06
N ARG A 348 5.65 -18.29 -25.47
CA ARG A 348 4.51 -17.74 -24.70
C ARG A 348 3.72 -16.71 -25.52
N SER A 349 3.38 -17.07 -26.74
CA SER A 349 2.56 -16.25 -27.65
C SER A 349 1.77 -17.20 -28.55
N ASN A 350 0.55 -16.86 -28.88
CA ASN A 350 -0.29 -17.65 -29.77
C ASN A 350 -0.96 -16.75 -30.84
N PRO A 351 -0.43 -16.69 -32.12
CA PRO A 351 0.81 -17.35 -32.54
C PRO A 351 2.07 -16.65 -32.00
N GLY A 352 3.20 -17.33 -32.10
CA GLY A 352 4.53 -16.76 -31.89
C GLY A 352 5.45 -17.19 -33.02
N LEU A 353 6.48 -16.41 -33.30
CA LEU A 353 7.46 -16.69 -34.35
C LEU A 353 8.84 -16.99 -33.72
N MET A 354 9.50 -18.01 -34.25
CA MET A 354 10.85 -18.42 -33.87
C MET A 354 11.71 -18.55 -35.12
N LEU A 355 12.94 -18.08 -35.09
CA LEU A 355 13.93 -18.25 -36.13
C LEU A 355 14.99 -19.24 -35.69
N LEU A 356 15.20 -20.30 -36.49
CA LEU A 356 16.27 -21.28 -36.30
C LEU A 356 17.37 -21.08 -37.34
N HIS A 357 18.61 -21.42 -36.96
CA HIS A 357 19.75 -21.60 -37.86
C HIS A 357 20.60 -22.76 -37.33
N HIS A 358 20.81 -23.80 -38.13
CA HIS A 358 21.44 -25.06 -37.73
C HIS A 358 20.85 -25.66 -36.43
N GLY A 359 19.53 -25.70 -36.30
CA GLY A 359 18.83 -26.18 -35.13
C GLY A 359 19.01 -25.32 -33.86
N THR A 360 19.70 -24.18 -33.97
CA THR A 360 19.88 -23.22 -32.87
C THR A 360 18.82 -22.11 -32.99
N ILE A 361 18.18 -21.78 -31.87
CA ILE A 361 17.20 -20.72 -31.79
C ILE A 361 17.94 -19.36 -31.81
N ILE A 362 17.77 -18.62 -32.91
CA ILE A 362 18.42 -17.32 -33.09
C ILE A 362 17.61 -16.20 -32.47
N GLN A 363 16.28 -16.18 -32.74
CA GLN A 363 15.38 -15.16 -32.22
C GLN A 363 13.97 -15.71 -32.00
N LYS A 364 13.21 -15.00 -31.17
CA LYS A 364 11.80 -15.29 -30.88
C LYS A 364 11.03 -13.98 -30.80
N TRP A 365 9.81 -13.97 -31.35
CA TRP A 365 8.93 -12.81 -31.35
C TRP A 365 7.51 -13.22 -30.92
N SER A 366 6.87 -12.36 -30.14
CA SER A 366 5.43 -12.44 -29.91
C SER A 366 4.67 -11.96 -31.16
N HIS A 367 3.40 -12.34 -31.29
CA HIS A 367 2.54 -11.81 -32.36
C HIS A 367 2.46 -10.27 -32.36
N ASN A 368 2.65 -9.62 -31.22
CA ASN A 368 2.63 -8.16 -31.08
C ASN A 368 3.94 -7.47 -31.55
N LYS A 369 5.02 -8.23 -31.67
CA LYS A 369 6.37 -7.68 -31.99
C LYS A 369 7.07 -8.41 -33.14
N LEU A 370 6.30 -8.84 -34.10
CA LEU A 370 6.87 -9.43 -35.32
C LEU A 370 7.81 -8.47 -36.05
N PRO A 371 8.85 -8.98 -36.79
CA PRO A 371 9.75 -8.16 -37.58
C PRO A 371 9.02 -7.15 -38.46
N GLN A 372 9.52 -5.94 -38.58
CA GLN A 372 8.92 -4.88 -39.38
C GLN A 372 9.34 -5.03 -40.84
N PRO A 373 8.54 -4.55 -41.83
CA PRO A 373 8.88 -4.66 -43.27
C PRO A 373 10.26 -4.06 -43.60
N GLU A 374 10.63 -2.99 -42.88
CA GLU A 374 11.91 -2.31 -43.05
C GLU A 374 13.10 -3.19 -42.65
N GLU A 375 12.88 -4.19 -41.80
CA GLU A 375 13.87 -5.16 -41.34
C GLU A 375 14.00 -6.36 -42.27
N LEU A 376 13.01 -6.57 -43.19
CA LEU A 376 12.92 -7.66 -44.15
C LEU A 376 13.45 -7.26 -45.55
N ASN A 377 14.41 -6.37 -45.62
CA ASN A 377 14.90 -5.78 -46.88
C ASN A 377 16.22 -6.36 -47.40
N GLN A 378 16.79 -7.33 -46.68
CA GLN A 378 18.08 -7.96 -47.03
C GLN A 378 18.17 -9.39 -46.46
N PRO A 379 19.05 -10.25 -47.04
CA PRO A 379 19.23 -11.61 -46.52
C PRO A 379 19.56 -11.66 -45.05
N LEU A 380 19.09 -12.70 -44.33
CA LEU A 380 19.26 -12.87 -42.88
C LEU A 380 20.73 -12.89 -42.46
N GLU A 381 21.63 -13.42 -43.28
CA GLU A 381 23.09 -13.44 -43.03
C GLU A 381 23.69 -12.03 -42.82
N LYS A 382 23.09 -11.04 -43.51
CA LYS A 382 23.52 -9.64 -43.45
C LYS A 382 22.70 -8.81 -42.47
N SER A 383 21.51 -9.29 -42.13
CA SER A 383 20.57 -8.61 -41.24
C SER A 383 20.88 -8.83 -39.78
N ALA A 384 20.43 -7.92 -38.91
CA ALA A 384 20.40 -8.10 -37.46
C ALA A 384 19.42 -9.21 -37.03
N LEU A 385 18.38 -9.49 -37.82
CA LEU A 385 17.42 -10.55 -37.56
C LEU A 385 18.04 -11.95 -37.60
N GLY A 386 19.01 -12.20 -38.48
CA GLY A 386 19.71 -13.47 -38.60
C GLY A 386 20.81 -13.67 -37.55
N LYS A 387 20.99 -12.74 -36.61
CA LYS A 387 22.03 -12.80 -35.58
C LYS A 387 21.38 -12.90 -34.21
N MET A 388 22.02 -13.60 -33.29
CA MET A 388 21.56 -13.62 -31.90
C MET A 388 21.59 -12.20 -31.33
N PRO A 389 20.52 -11.80 -30.58
CA PRO A 389 20.48 -10.49 -29.93
C PRO A 389 21.68 -10.29 -29.02
N SER A 390 22.26 -9.10 -29.05
CA SER A 390 23.33 -8.70 -28.13
C SER A 390 22.85 -8.44 -26.70
N ASP A 391 21.56 -8.64 -26.41
CA ASP A 391 20.96 -8.45 -25.11
C ASP A 391 21.49 -9.46 -24.10
N SER A 392 22.54 -9.04 -23.39
CA SER A 392 23.13 -9.86 -22.36
C SER A 392 22.24 -9.90 -21.11
N MET A 393 22.16 -11.06 -20.43
CA MET A 393 21.53 -11.20 -19.11
C MET A 393 21.91 -10.05 -18.14
N PRO A 394 23.17 -9.59 -18.07
CA PRO A 394 23.54 -8.46 -17.21
C PRO A 394 22.78 -7.17 -17.51
N ARG A 395 22.51 -6.85 -18.78
CA ARG A 395 21.76 -5.65 -19.16
C ARG A 395 20.30 -5.72 -18.71
N LYS A 396 19.65 -6.87 -18.87
CA LYS A 396 18.26 -7.09 -18.41
C LYS A 396 18.15 -6.98 -16.88
N ILE A 397 19.11 -7.56 -16.15
CA ILE A 397 19.20 -7.45 -14.69
C ILE A 397 19.42 -5.98 -14.29
N LEU A 398 20.34 -5.26 -14.95
CA LEU A 398 20.60 -3.86 -14.66
C LEU A 398 19.36 -2.99 -14.89
N LEU A 399 18.63 -3.18 -15.98
CA LEU A 399 17.36 -2.50 -16.24
C LEU A 399 16.36 -2.72 -15.12
N MET A 400 16.19 -3.95 -14.67
CA MET A 400 15.30 -4.28 -13.58
C MET A 400 15.72 -3.61 -12.26
N LEU A 401 17.03 -3.62 -11.95
CA LEU A 401 17.56 -2.94 -10.77
C LEU A 401 17.31 -1.43 -10.84
N MET A 402 17.48 -0.81 -12.01
CA MET A 402 17.21 0.60 -12.22
C MET A 402 15.73 0.96 -12.05
N TRP A 403 14.83 0.15 -12.59
CA TRP A 403 13.40 0.44 -12.55
C TRP A 403 12.71 0.06 -11.24
N PHE A 404 13.22 -0.91 -10.49
CA PHE A 404 12.58 -1.36 -9.25
C PHE A 404 13.38 -1.05 -8.00
N VAL A 405 14.65 -1.49 -7.93
CA VAL A 405 15.43 -1.42 -6.69
C VAL A 405 15.89 0.00 -6.42
N LEU A 406 16.36 0.74 -7.45
CA LEU A 406 16.88 2.10 -7.28
C LEU A 406 15.81 3.08 -6.74
N PRO A 407 14.58 3.16 -7.29
CA PRO A 407 13.56 4.06 -6.73
C PRO A 407 13.20 3.74 -5.29
N LEU A 408 13.10 2.45 -4.94
CA LEU A 408 12.78 2.03 -3.56
C LEU A 408 13.93 2.33 -2.59
N THR A 409 15.19 2.17 -3.01
CA THR A 409 16.35 2.52 -2.18
C THR A 409 16.46 4.02 -1.98
N LEU A 410 16.29 4.81 -3.04
CA LEU A 410 16.24 6.29 -2.94
C LEU A 410 15.12 6.76 -2.02
N LEU A 411 13.93 6.17 -2.14
CA LEU A 411 12.80 6.46 -1.26
C LEU A 411 13.12 6.14 0.20
N ALA A 412 13.73 4.98 0.46
CA ALA A 412 14.11 4.56 1.81
C ALA A 412 15.18 5.49 2.41
N ILE A 413 16.17 5.91 1.61
CA ILE A 413 17.21 6.87 2.04
C ILE A 413 16.57 8.23 2.34
N ALA A 414 15.73 8.74 1.44
CA ALA A 414 15.04 10.02 1.62
C ALA A 414 14.16 10.02 2.88
N ASP A 415 13.39 8.95 3.12
CA ASP A 415 12.58 8.77 4.33
C ASP A 415 13.44 8.77 5.60
N ARG A 416 14.61 8.12 5.59
CA ARG A 416 15.56 8.10 6.72
C ARG A 416 16.21 9.45 6.96
N LEU A 417 16.63 10.14 5.90
CA LEU A 417 17.17 11.49 5.99
C LEU A 417 16.13 12.46 6.57
N TRP A 418 14.90 12.38 6.10
CA TRP A 418 13.82 13.21 6.63
C TRP A 418 13.51 12.89 8.10
N ALA A 419 13.46 11.59 8.48
CA ALA A 419 13.31 11.19 9.87
C ALA A 419 14.47 11.66 10.74
N TRP A 420 15.70 11.64 10.22
CA TRP A 420 16.89 12.13 10.92
C TRP A 420 16.84 13.66 11.09
N THR A 421 16.50 14.42 10.06
CA THR A 421 16.37 15.88 10.15
C THR A 421 15.28 16.31 11.12
N THR A 422 14.14 15.61 11.13
CA THR A 422 13.06 15.86 12.10
C THR A 422 13.50 15.50 13.53
N TRP A 423 14.28 14.42 13.72
CA TRP A 423 14.85 14.05 15.02
C TRP A 423 15.88 15.08 15.49
N VAL A 424 16.76 15.56 14.61
CA VAL A 424 17.75 16.61 14.91
C VAL A 424 17.06 17.91 15.30
N LYS A 425 16.02 18.33 14.53
CA LYS A 425 15.18 19.49 14.88
C LYS A 425 14.59 19.33 16.29
N LYS A 426 13.96 18.19 16.56
CA LYS A 426 13.33 17.90 17.85
C LYS A 426 14.36 17.84 18.99
N LYS A 427 15.58 17.32 18.74
CA LYS A 427 16.67 17.32 19.71
C LYS A 427 17.20 18.74 19.96
N LYS A 428 17.28 19.58 18.93
CA LYS A 428 17.66 20.99 19.03
C LYS A 428 16.60 21.82 19.77
N GLU A 429 15.33 21.56 19.51
CA GLU A 429 14.19 22.14 20.22
C GLU A 429 14.18 21.70 21.70
N ASN A 430 14.44 20.42 22.00
CA ASN A 430 14.56 19.93 23.37
C ASN A 430 15.81 20.46 24.08
N ALA A 431 16.95 20.60 23.40
CA ALA A 431 18.15 21.24 23.95
C ALA A 431 17.90 22.73 24.21
N ASN A 432 17.23 23.43 23.29
CA ASN A 432 16.83 24.81 23.49
C ASN A 432 15.78 24.95 24.64
N LYS A 433 14.86 23.97 24.76
CA LYS A 433 13.94 23.90 25.91
C LYS A 433 14.71 23.69 27.25
N ILE A 434 15.71 22.83 27.28
CA ILE A 434 16.52 22.58 28.48
C ILE A 434 17.35 23.85 28.84
N ILE A 435 17.96 24.50 27.85
CA ILE A 435 18.70 25.76 28.04
C ILE A 435 17.74 26.90 28.46
N SER A 436 16.53 26.95 27.86
CA SER A 436 15.52 27.94 28.30
C SER A 436 14.95 27.63 29.69
N THR A 437 14.92 26.37 30.09
CA THR A 437 14.48 25.96 31.46
C THR A 437 15.55 26.31 32.52
N PHE A 438 16.83 26.23 32.15
CA PHE A 438 17.92 26.69 33.03
C PHE A 438 18.00 28.22 33.16
N ASN A 439 17.61 28.99 32.12
CA ASN A 439 17.58 30.43 32.13
C ASN A 439 16.24 31.05 32.57
N LYS A 440 15.19 30.25 32.83
CA LYS A 440 13.85 30.68 33.22
C LYS A 440 13.51 30.26 34.67
N LYS A 441 14.25 30.75 35.63
CA LYS A 441 13.71 31.08 36.95
C LYS A 441 13.12 32.51 36.98
N GLU A 442 12.53 32.95 35.88
CA GLU A 442 11.64 34.11 35.84
C GLU A 442 10.20 33.63 35.96
N LYS A 443 9.49 34.20 36.94
CA LYS A 443 8.08 34.03 37.23
C LYS A 443 7.26 34.14 35.93
N LYS A 444 6.73 33.00 35.43
CA LYS A 444 5.92 32.97 34.23
C LYS A 444 4.64 33.77 34.47
N MET A 445 4.53 34.96 33.89
CA MET A 445 3.33 35.79 33.99
C MET A 445 2.21 35.18 33.13
N ARG A 446 0.95 35.27 33.61
CA ARG A 446 -0.26 34.88 32.90
C ARG A 446 -0.32 35.57 31.53
N LYS A 447 -0.86 34.87 30.54
CA LYS A 447 -1.08 35.46 29.21
C LYS A 447 -2.22 36.48 29.26
N LYS A 448 -1.93 37.68 28.81
CA LYS A 448 -2.92 38.73 28.61
C LYS A 448 -3.59 38.50 27.27
N ILE A 449 -4.94 38.44 27.22
CA ILE A 449 -5.70 38.09 26.02
C ILE A 449 -6.86 39.06 25.79
N VAL A 450 -6.99 39.58 24.59
CA VAL A 450 -8.16 40.33 24.15
C VAL A 450 -8.80 39.58 22.96
N ALA A 451 -9.95 38.95 23.20
CA ALA A 451 -10.67 38.17 22.23
C ALA A 451 -11.93 38.92 21.77
N GLY A 452 -12.10 39.15 20.49
CA GLY A 452 -13.32 39.69 19.89
C GLY A 452 -14.30 38.55 19.59
N ASN A 453 -15.53 38.67 20.09
CA ASN A 453 -16.66 37.83 19.70
C ASN A 453 -17.57 38.64 18.80
N TRP A 454 -17.52 38.36 17.50
CA TRP A 454 -18.30 39.13 16.51
C TRP A 454 -19.79 38.79 16.54
N LYS A 455 -20.15 37.67 17.12
CA LYS A 455 -21.53 37.16 17.15
C LYS A 455 -22.11 37.07 15.72
N MET A 456 -23.40 37.03 15.54
CA MET A 456 -24.07 36.95 14.25
C MET A 456 -24.13 38.35 13.59
N ASN A 457 -22.97 38.86 13.15
CA ASN A 457 -22.84 40.15 12.49
C ASN A 457 -22.04 40.02 11.20
N MET A 458 -22.29 40.98 10.29
CA MET A 458 -21.60 41.21 9.02
C MET A 458 -21.83 40.12 7.96
N ASN A 459 -21.86 40.53 6.72
CA ASN A 459 -21.75 39.63 5.58
C ASN A 459 -20.28 39.24 5.36
N LEU A 460 -20.01 38.37 4.38
CA LEU A 460 -18.67 37.84 4.13
C LEU A 460 -17.67 38.95 3.82
N GLN A 461 -18.05 39.89 2.96
CA GLN A 461 -17.16 40.95 2.49
C GLN A 461 -16.80 41.93 3.61
N ASP A 462 -17.80 42.35 4.38
CA ASP A 462 -17.62 43.30 5.49
C ASP A 462 -16.77 42.65 6.60
N GLY A 463 -17.00 41.35 6.89
CA GLY A 463 -16.20 40.61 7.88
C GLY A 463 -14.73 40.45 7.47
N VAL A 464 -14.45 40.17 6.21
CA VAL A 464 -13.08 40.09 5.71
C VAL A 464 -12.42 41.48 5.69
N ALA A 465 -13.17 42.55 5.34
CA ALA A 465 -12.66 43.90 5.39
C ALA A 465 -12.29 44.34 6.82
N LEU A 466 -13.14 44.07 7.80
CA LEU A 466 -12.84 44.38 9.20
C LEU A 466 -11.65 43.56 9.74
N ALA A 467 -11.54 42.26 9.39
CA ALA A 467 -10.40 41.43 9.78
C ALA A 467 -9.08 42.00 9.22
N LYS A 468 -9.10 42.43 7.96
CA LYS A 468 -7.95 43.07 7.30
C LYS A 468 -7.56 44.38 7.99
N GLU A 469 -8.52 45.25 8.29
CA GLU A 469 -8.30 46.54 8.99
C GLU A 469 -7.70 46.31 10.38
N ILE A 470 -8.23 45.34 11.16
CA ILE A 470 -7.68 44.97 12.48
C ILE A 470 -6.26 44.44 12.33
N ASN A 471 -6.02 43.55 11.38
CA ASN A 471 -4.71 42.97 11.13
C ASN A 471 -3.68 44.04 10.74
N GLU A 472 -4.00 44.90 9.82
CA GLU A 472 -3.11 46.01 9.40
C GLU A 472 -2.77 46.96 10.56
N ALA A 473 -3.77 47.33 11.36
CA ALA A 473 -3.58 48.20 12.53
C ALA A 473 -2.67 47.58 13.60
N LEU A 474 -2.77 46.24 13.80
CA LEU A 474 -2.00 45.50 14.82
C LEU A 474 -0.62 45.08 14.32
N VAL A 475 -0.43 44.87 13.03
CA VAL A 475 0.88 44.67 12.41
C VAL A 475 1.70 45.94 12.47
N ALA A 476 1.08 47.11 12.22
CA ALA A 476 1.72 48.42 12.28
C ALA A 476 2.10 48.80 13.72
N ASP A 477 1.29 48.43 14.71
CA ASP A 477 1.47 48.78 16.11
C ASP A 477 1.24 47.53 16.99
N LYS A 478 2.29 46.77 17.19
CA LYS A 478 2.26 45.45 17.82
C LYS A 478 1.66 45.47 19.23
N PRO A 479 0.68 44.60 19.55
CA PRO A 479 0.04 44.57 20.84
C PRO A 479 0.95 43.95 21.94
N ASN A 480 0.70 44.35 23.21
CA ASN A 480 1.33 43.77 24.41
C ASN A 480 0.52 42.58 24.98
N CYS A 481 -0.42 42.05 24.24
CA CYS A 481 -1.27 40.90 24.62
C CYS A 481 -1.54 40.03 23.39
N ASP A 482 -1.99 38.80 23.60
CA ASP A 482 -2.50 37.93 22.55
C ASP A 482 -3.86 38.50 22.08
N VAL A 483 -4.03 38.72 20.78
CA VAL A 483 -5.28 39.20 20.19
C VAL A 483 -5.93 38.07 19.40
N ILE A 484 -7.21 37.85 19.63
CA ILE A 484 -8.01 36.81 18.95
C ILE A 484 -9.25 37.47 18.36
N ILE A 485 -9.65 37.09 17.15
CA ILE A 485 -10.97 37.41 16.60
C ILE A 485 -11.75 36.12 16.38
N CYS A 486 -12.93 35.98 16.99
CA CYS A 486 -13.83 34.87 16.80
C CYS A 486 -14.98 35.35 15.92
N THR A 487 -15.17 34.67 14.80
CA THR A 487 -16.07 35.08 13.71
C THR A 487 -17.10 33.98 13.41
N PRO A 488 -18.27 34.34 12.82
CA PRO A 488 -19.17 33.38 12.21
C PRO A 488 -18.47 32.41 11.24
N PHE A 489 -18.97 31.20 11.10
CA PHE A 489 -18.37 30.17 10.26
C PHE A 489 -18.09 30.60 8.82
N ILE A 490 -19.01 31.45 8.24
CA ILE A 490 -18.88 31.92 6.85
C ILE A 490 -17.61 32.75 6.60
N HIS A 491 -17.03 33.35 7.65
CA HIS A 491 -15.85 34.20 7.54
C HIS A 491 -14.54 33.43 7.67
N LEU A 492 -14.52 32.30 8.40
CA LEU A 492 -13.30 31.66 8.88
C LEU A 492 -12.24 31.44 7.80
N ALA A 493 -12.58 30.76 6.72
CA ALA A 493 -11.61 30.42 5.66
C ALA A 493 -11.06 31.67 4.94
N SER A 494 -11.91 32.66 4.71
CA SER A 494 -11.52 33.90 4.03
C SER A 494 -10.74 34.83 4.95
N VAL A 495 -11.11 34.93 6.21
CA VAL A 495 -10.39 35.70 7.22
C VAL A 495 -9.01 35.11 7.50
N ALA A 496 -8.88 33.78 7.53
CA ALA A 496 -7.58 33.12 7.68
C ALA A 496 -6.53 33.53 6.63
N GLN A 497 -6.99 33.92 5.43
CA GLN A 497 -6.11 34.34 4.33
C GLN A 497 -5.58 35.78 4.47
N VAL A 498 -6.26 36.62 5.24
CA VAL A 498 -5.90 38.04 5.40
C VAL A 498 -5.22 38.34 6.75
N LEU A 499 -5.25 37.40 7.70
CA LEU A 499 -4.63 37.58 9.00
C LEU A 499 -3.15 37.14 9.01
N ASN A 500 -2.34 37.91 9.71
CA ASN A 500 -1.03 37.45 10.17
C ASN A 500 -1.22 36.66 11.48
N ALA A 501 -1.15 35.34 11.40
CA ALA A 501 -1.38 34.42 12.52
C ALA A 501 -0.38 34.58 13.69
N GLU A 502 0.74 35.31 13.50
CA GLU A 502 1.68 35.65 14.56
C GLU A 502 1.21 36.89 15.38
N VAL A 503 0.25 37.65 14.86
CA VAL A 503 -0.26 38.88 15.46
C VAL A 503 -1.69 38.72 15.92
N VAL A 504 -2.55 38.12 15.10
CA VAL A 504 -3.98 37.96 15.38
C VAL A 504 -4.37 36.49 15.23
N GLY A 505 -4.81 35.86 16.30
CA GLY A 505 -5.36 34.50 16.29
C GLY A 505 -6.79 34.50 15.73
N LEU A 506 -7.16 33.45 14.99
CA LEU A 506 -8.49 33.25 14.46
C LEU A 506 -9.24 32.21 15.30
N GLY A 507 -10.50 32.50 15.65
CA GLY A 507 -11.38 31.58 16.35
C GLY A 507 -12.76 31.47 15.70
N ALA A 508 -13.43 30.38 15.96
CA ALA A 508 -14.85 30.19 15.68
C ALA A 508 -15.71 30.50 16.91
N GLU A 509 -16.98 30.82 16.71
CA GLU A 509 -17.95 31.13 17.76
C GLU A 509 -18.66 29.92 18.32
N ASN A 510 -18.48 28.74 17.69
CA ASN A 510 -19.04 27.45 18.07
C ASN A 510 -18.37 26.31 17.30
N CYS A 511 -18.65 25.07 17.70
CA CYS A 511 -18.54 23.85 16.89
C CYS A 511 -19.63 22.85 17.28
N ALA A 512 -19.87 21.85 16.46
CA ALA A 512 -20.79 20.76 16.76
C ALA A 512 -20.28 19.84 17.86
N ASP A 513 -21.20 19.17 18.57
CA ASP A 513 -20.94 18.11 19.53
C ASP A 513 -20.76 16.72 18.87
N LYS A 514 -20.65 16.68 17.54
CA LYS A 514 -20.45 15.47 16.75
C LYS A 514 -19.23 15.60 15.82
N GLU A 515 -18.53 14.49 15.61
CA GLU A 515 -17.36 14.49 14.73
C GLU A 515 -17.73 14.67 13.27
N LYS A 516 -18.74 13.93 12.81
CA LYS A 516 -19.26 13.91 11.43
C LYS A 516 -20.55 13.10 11.35
N GLY A 517 -21.29 13.22 10.27
CA GLY A 517 -22.46 12.38 9.99
C GLY A 517 -23.65 13.15 9.48
N ALA A 518 -24.86 12.63 9.72
CA ALA A 518 -26.14 13.19 9.26
C ALA A 518 -26.63 14.30 10.20
N TYR A 519 -25.87 15.39 10.26
CA TYR A 519 -26.16 16.59 11.08
C TYR A 519 -26.19 17.81 10.17
N THR A 520 -27.19 17.85 9.31
CA THR A 520 -27.34 18.90 8.29
C THR A 520 -27.33 20.30 8.89
N GLY A 521 -26.41 21.15 8.47
CA GLY A 521 -26.25 22.52 8.96
C GLY A 521 -25.18 22.68 10.04
N GLU A 522 -24.68 21.62 10.66
CA GLU A 522 -23.66 21.68 11.70
C GLU A 522 -22.24 21.74 11.11
N VAL A 523 -21.35 22.34 11.88
CA VAL A 523 -19.92 22.47 11.55
C VAL A 523 -19.08 21.81 12.64
N SER A 524 -18.36 20.73 12.30
CA SER A 524 -17.57 19.98 13.29
C SER A 524 -16.28 20.73 13.68
N ALA A 525 -15.70 20.34 14.81
CA ALA A 525 -14.41 20.88 15.25
C ALA A 525 -13.26 20.64 14.24
N GLU A 526 -13.29 19.51 13.50
CA GLU A 526 -12.37 19.23 12.40
C GLU A 526 -12.54 20.22 11.24
N MET A 527 -13.80 20.51 10.84
CA MET A 527 -14.10 21.49 9.82
C MET A 527 -13.65 22.88 10.24
N VAL A 528 -13.90 23.31 11.48
CA VAL A 528 -13.41 24.57 12.04
C VAL A 528 -11.87 24.64 11.95
N LYS A 529 -11.18 23.59 12.40
CA LYS A 529 -9.73 23.52 12.36
C LYS A 529 -9.17 23.60 10.95
N SER A 530 -9.87 23.00 9.99
CA SER A 530 -9.45 22.98 8.57
C SER A 530 -9.42 24.36 7.91
N THR A 531 -10.18 25.32 8.44
CA THR A 531 -10.19 26.71 7.94
C THR A 531 -8.95 27.54 8.34
N GLY A 532 -8.12 27.00 9.24
CA GLY A 532 -6.98 27.72 9.84
C GLY A 532 -7.28 28.28 11.22
N ALA A 533 -8.50 28.15 11.75
CA ALA A 533 -8.85 28.57 13.10
C ALA A 533 -8.01 27.83 14.16
N GLN A 534 -7.65 28.57 15.20
CA GLN A 534 -6.83 28.09 16.31
C GLN A 534 -7.65 28.02 17.61
N TYR A 535 -8.76 28.75 17.68
CA TYR A 535 -9.60 28.90 18.87
C TYR A 535 -11.06 28.60 18.52
N VAL A 536 -11.84 28.31 19.58
CA VAL A 536 -13.30 28.23 19.49
C VAL A 536 -13.91 28.71 20.82
N ILE A 537 -14.98 29.52 20.73
CA ILE A 537 -15.81 29.88 21.89
C ILE A 537 -16.81 28.76 22.12
N LEU A 538 -16.92 28.29 23.36
CA LEU A 538 -17.90 27.30 23.77
C LEU A 538 -18.58 27.73 25.08
N GLY A 539 -19.86 27.40 25.24
CA GLY A 539 -20.62 27.68 26.45
C GLY A 539 -21.08 29.12 26.60
N HIS A 540 -21.01 29.95 25.53
CA HIS A 540 -21.52 31.34 25.57
C HIS A 540 -22.99 31.39 26.02
N SER A 541 -23.34 32.34 26.86
CA SER A 541 -24.65 32.48 27.47
C SER A 541 -25.82 32.47 26.47
N GLU A 542 -25.64 33.14 25.31
CA GLU A 542 -26.65 33.11 24.21
C GLU A 542 -26.92 31.70 23.72
N ARG A 543 -25.91 30.84 23.63
CA ARG A 543 -26.09 29.46 23.16
C ARG A 543 -26.73 28.55 24.22
N ARG A 544 -26.41 28.78 25.48
CA ARG A 544 -27.05 28.08 26.59
C ARG A 544 -28.56 28.46 26.61
N GLN A 545 -28.86 29.75 26.47
CA GLN A 545 -30.22 30.26 26.56
C GLN A 545 -31.08 29.96 25.33
N TYR A 546 -30.56 30.19 24.11
CA TYR A 546 -31.38 30.13 22.89
C TYR A 546 -31.31 28.78 22.19
N TYR A 547 -30.25 28.03 22.39
CA TYR A 547 -30.03 26.74 21.73
C TYR A 547 -29.96 25.56 22.69
N GLY A 548 -30.16 25.76 23.99
CA GLY A 548 -30.28 24.71 24.99
C GLY A 548 -28.97 23.92 25.21
N GLU A 549 -27.81 24.55 25.05
CA GLU A 549 -26.53 23.87 25.28
C GLU A 549 -26.37 23.55 26.78
N THR A 550 -26.48 22.25 27.10
CA THR A 550 -26.26 21.73 28.46
C THR A 550 -24.79 21.48 28.77
N ALA A 551 -24.47 21.20 30.02
CA ALA A 551 -23.14 20.86 30.47
C ALA A 551 -22.58 19.61 29.73
N GLU A 552 -23.43 18.61 29.47
CA GLU A 552 -23.08 17.39 28.75
C GLU A 552 -22.74 17.67 27.27
N ILE A 553 -23.56 18.47 26.58
CA ILE A 553 -23.30 18.89 25.20
C ILE A 553 -21.99 19.67 25.13
N LEU A 554 -21.78 20.58 26.07
CA LEU A 554 -20.55 21.39 26.12
C LEU A 554 -19.32 20.56 26.44
N LYS A 555 -19.43 19.54 27.28
CA LYS A 555 -18.37 18.57 27.54
C LYS A 555 -17.94 17.88 26.23
N GLU A 556 -18.87 17.34 25.45
CA GLU A 556 -18.59 16.71 24.17
C GLU A 556 -17.92 17.69 23.19
N LYS A 557 -18.43 18.91 23.08
CA LYS A 557 -17.84 19.96 22.22
C LYS A 557 -16.40 20.30 22.63
N VAL A 558 -16.11 20.44 23.92
CA VAL A 558 -14.77 20.72 24.45
C VAL A 558 -13.82 19.58 24.11
N GLU A 559 -14.22 18.32 24.34
CA GLU A 559 -13.39 17.16 24.03
C GLU A 559 -13.06 17.09 22.52
N LEU A 560 -14.07 17.32 21.65
CA LEU A 560 -13.88 17.33 20.20
C LEU A 560 -13.01 18.50 19.73
N ALA A 561 -13.17 19.69 20.29
CA ALA A 561 -12.32 20.84 19.99
C ALA A 561 -10.86 20.57 20.33
N LEU A 562 -10.59 20.10 21.55
CA LEU A 562 -9.24 19.76 22.01
C LEU A 562 -8.62 18.61 21.20
N LYS A 563 -9.40 17.57 20.89
CA LYS A 563 -8.98 16.44 20.05
C LYS A 563 -8.49 16.89 18.68
N ASN A 564 -9.12 17.92 18.10
CA ASN A 564 -8.75 18.50 16.82
C ASN A 564 -7.69 19.61 16.90
N GLY A 565 -7.15 19.88 18.11
CA GLY A 565 -6.08 20.85 18.33
C GLY A 565 -6.54 22.31 18.29
N LEU A 566 -7.82 22.56 18.61
CA LEU A 566 -8.33 23.88 18.90
C LEU A 566 -8.10 24.21 20.38
N LYS A 567 -7.84 25.49 20.70
CA LYS A 567 -7.91 26.02 22.04
C LYS A 567 -9.34 26.51 22.32
N VAL A 568 -9.83 26.31 23.51
CA VAL A 568 -11.19 26.63 23.87
C VAL A 568 -11.23 27.90 24.72
N ILE A 569 -12.05 28.87 24.34
CA ILE A 569 -12.47 29.98 25.17
C ILE A 569 -13.82 29.54 25.75
N PHE A 570 -13.79 29.06 27.00
CA PHE A 570 -14.97 28.52 27.66
C PHE A 570 -15.67 29.57 28.48
N CYS A 571 -16.95 29.84 28.16
CA CYS A 571 -17.77 30.84 28.82
C CYS A 571 -18.59 30.23 29.97
N CYS A 572 -18.62 30.95 31.09
CA CYS A 572 -19.46 30.64 32.25
C CYS A 572 -19.97 31.93 32.87
N GLY A 573 -21.11 31.86 33.55
CA GLY A 573 -21.73 33.03 34.19
C GLY A 573 -23.10 32.79 34.74
N GLU A 574 -23.60 33.72 35.56
CA GLU A 574 -24.87 33.64 36.25
C GLU A 574 -25.88 34.64 35.72
N THR A 575 -27.16 34.30 35.82
CA THR A 575 -28.32 35.15 35.56
C THR A 575 -28.56 36.17 36.69
N LEU A 576 -29.48 37.12 36.44
CA LEU A 576 -29.85 38.11 37.47
C LEU A 576 -30.51 37.43 38.65
N GLU A 577 -31.42 36.48 38.42
CA GLU A 577 -32.12 35.74 39.45
C GLU A 577 -31.16 34.93 40.34
N GLU A 578 -30.16 34.31 39.73
CA GLU A 578 -29.15 33.55 40.49
C GLU A 578 -28.24 34.45 41.32
N ARG A 579 -27.88 35.62 40.77
CA ARG A 579 -27.09 36.61 41.53
C ARG A 579 -27.89 37.26 42.66
N GLU A 580 -29.13 37.61 42.45
CA GLU A 580 -30.00 38.12 43.51
C GLU A 580 -30.31 37.08 44.60
N ALA A 581 -30.23 35.79 44.23
CA ALA A 581 -30.32 34.68 45.20
C ALA A 581 -28.98 34.32 45.85
N GLU A 582 -27.88 35.10 45.62
CA GLU A 582 -26.53 34.88 46.10
C GLU A 582 -25.93 33.53 45.67
N LYS A 583 -26.40 32.92 44.53
CA LYS A 583 -25.96 31.63 44.01
C LYS A 583 -24.90 31.69 42.90
N GLN A 584 -24.40 32.86 42.59
CA GLN A 584 -23.40 33.07 41.51
C GLN A 584 -22.21 32.13 41.59
N ASN A 585 -21.68 31.86 42.79
CA ASN A 585 -20.54 30.98 42.97
C ASN A 585 -20.87 29.52 42.71
N GLU A 586 -22.05 29.04 43.18
CA GLU A 586 -22.54 27.67 42.99
C GLU A 586 -22.79 27.41 41.47
N VAL A 587 -23.45 28.34 40.79
CA VAL A 587 -23.78 28.24 39.36
C VAL A 587 -22.51 28.16 38.52
N VAL A 588 -21.59 29.11 38.69
CA VAL A 588 -20.35 29.12 37.92
C VAL A 588 -19.51 27.89 38.19
N LYS A 589 -19.41 27.41 39.44
CA LYS A 589 -18.73 26.17 39.82
C LYS A 589 -19.37 24.97 39.14
N ALA A 590 -20.70 24.85 39.18
CA ALA A 590 -21.41 23.73 38.54
C ALA A 590 -21.23 23.70 37.00
N GLU A 591 -21.25 24.86 36.35
CA GLU A 591 -20.96 24.95 34.89
C GLU A 591 -19.56 24.46 34.53
N LEU A 592 -18.55 24.84 35.30
CA LEU A 592 -17.17 24.41 35.07
C LEU A 592 -16.97 22.92 35.40
N GLU A 593 -17.55 22.42 36.50
CA GLU A 593 -17.48 21.01 36.91
C GLU A 593 -18.16 20.10 35.85
N GLY A 594 -19.33 20.49 35.39
CA GLY A 594 -20.09 19.70 34.41
C GLY A 594 -19.47 19.66 33.01
N SER A 595 -18.72 20.70 32.63
CA SER A 595 -18.31 20.87 31.23
C SER A 595 -16.79 20.73 30.99
N VAL A 596 -15.91 21.17 31.92
CA VAL A 596 -14.46 21.26 31.66
C VAL A 596 -13.56 20.67 32.75
N PHE A 597 -14.03 20.50 33.99
CA PHE A 597 -13.19 20.00 35.11
C PHE A 597 -12.95 18.48 35.06
N HIS A 598 -13.49 17.77 34.07
CA HIS A 598 -13.15 16.38 33.78
C HIS A 598 -11.81 16.23 33.03
N LEU A 599 -11.27 17.33 32.46
CA LEU A 599 -10.04 17.32 31.67
C LEU A 599 -8.83 17.00 32.54
N ASP A 600 -7.81 16.37 31.95
CA ASP A 600 -6.50 16.22 32.60
C ASP A 600 -5.68 17.53 32.55
N ALA A 601 -4.61 17.59 33.32
CA ALA A 601 -3.79 18.80 33.46
C ALA A 601 -3.10 19.21 32.13
N GLU A 602 -2.89 18.30 31.17
CA GLU A 602 -2.29 18.62 29.86
C GLU A 602 -3.33 19.21 28.90
N ALA A 603 -4.53 18.65 28.87
CA ALA A 603 -5.66 19.17 28.12
C ALA A 603 -6.07 20.55 28.62
N TRP A 604 -6.05 20.77 29.96
CA TRP A 604 -6.39 22.03 30.62
C TRP A 604 -5.55 23.23 30.12
N LYS A 605 -4.30 23.03 29.73
CA LYS A 605 -3.43 24.09 29.19
C LYS A 605 -3.95 24.76 27.89
N ASN A 606 -4.96 24.16 27.29
CA ASN A 606 -5.62 24.68 26.08
C ASN A 606 -6.97 25.36 26.37
N ILE A 607 -7.31 25.55 27.66
CA ILE A 607 -8.52 26.22 28.11
C ILE A 607 -8.21 27.65 28.50
N ILE A 608 -9.00 28.59 28.03
CA ILE A 608 -9.12 29.97 28.43
C ILE A 608 -10.52 30.11 28.97
N LEU A 609 -10.67 30.68 30.17
CA LEU A 609 -11.99 30.93 30.74
C LEU A 609 -12.47 32.33 30.41
N ALA A 610 -13.78 32.51 30.22
CA ALA A 610 -14.42 33.80 30.04
C ALA A 610 -15.64 33.88 30.96
N TYR A 611 -15.60 34.83 31.91
CA TYR A 611 -16.74 35.07 32.80
C TYR A 611 -17.71 36.07 32.20
N GLU A 612 -18.96 35.68 32.05
CA GLU A 612 -20.05 36.47 31.52
C GLU A 612 -21.04 36.85 32.65
N PRO A 613 -21.05 38.10 33.17
CA PRO A 613 -22.14 38.55 34.02
C PRO A 613 -23.43 38.69 33.19
N ILE A 614 -24.23 37.61 33.03
CA ILE A 614 -25.38 37.57 32.12
C ILE A 614 -26.38 38.66 32.44
N TRP A 615 -26.53 38.97 33.73
CA TRP A 615 -27.37 40.05 34.24
C TRP A 615 -26.96 41.46 33.78
N ALA A 616 -25.74 41.62 33.30
CA ALA A 616 -25.19 42.89 32.82
C ALA A 616 -24.99 42.92 31.30
N ILE A 617 -25.30 41.82 30.57
CA ILE A 617 -25.13 41.75 29.10
C ILE A 617 -26.41 42.16 28.42
N GLY A 618 -26.38 43.28 27.64
CA GLY A 618 -27.55 43.76 26.86
C GLY A 618 -28.67 44.41 27.69
N THR A 619 -28.51 44.53 28.98
CA THR A 619 -29.57 45.02 29.91
C THR A 619 -29.41 46.53 30.20
N GLY A 620 -28.35 47.17 29.75
CA GLY A 620 -27.99 48.55 30.12
C GLY A 620 -27.31 48.66 31.49
N LYS A 621 -27.26 47.59 32.31
CA LYS A 621 -26.45 47.51 33.54
C LYS A 621 -25.02 47.18 33.20
N THR A 622 -24.06 47.58 34.00
CA THR A 622 -22.63 47.23 33.83
C THR A 622 -22.12 46.77 35.16
N ALA A 623 -21.46 45.62 35.21
CA ALA A 623 -20.76 45.17 36.40
C ALA A 623 -19.63 46.16 36.69
N THR A 624 -19.42 46.47 37.97
CA THR A 624 -18.23 47.24 38.39
C THR A 624 -16.94 46.42 38.22
N SER A 625 -15.81 47.09 38.14
CA SER A 625 -14.51 46.42 38.07
C SER A 625 -14.24 45.51 39.27
N ASP A 626 -14.76 45.89 40.46
CA ASP A 626 -14.66 45.11 41.70
C ASP A 626 -15.55 43.86 41.65
N GLN A 627 -16.77 43.95 41.14
CA GLN A 627 -17.65 42.80 40.97
C GLN A 627 -17.08 41.79 39.95
N ALA A 628 -16.47 42.30 38.87
CA ALA A 628 -15.76 41.48 37.92
C ALA A 628 -14.56 40.76 38.55
N GLU A 629 -13.73 41.52 39.32
CA GLU A 629 -12.58 40.98 40.02
C GLU A 629 -12.98 39.90 41.04
N GLU A 630 -14.04 40.10 41.82
CA GLU A 630 -14.55 39.14 42.77
C GLU A 630 -14.83 37.78 42.13
N MET A 631 -15.56 37.76 41.00
CA MET A 631 -15.91 36.53 40.35
C MET A 631 -14.73 35.88 39.63
N LEU A 632 -13.84 36.65 39.00
CA LEU A 632 -12.68 36.09 38.36
C LEU A 632 -11.67 35.55 39.39
N ALA A 633 -11.54 36.18 40.55
CA ALA A 633 -10.79 35.65 41.68
C ALA A 633 -11.38 34.33 42.21
N TYR A 634 -12.71 34.26 42.35
CA TYR A 634 -13.41 33.03 42.72
C TYR A 634 -13.16 31.90 41.68
N ILE A 635 -13.34 32.18 40.41
CA ILE A 635 -13.06 31.20 39.32
C ILE A 635 -11.62 30.70 39.39
N ARG A 636 -10.65 31.58 39.59
CA ARG A 636 -9.26 31.19 39.79
C ARG A 636 -9.05 30.29 41.01
N SER A 637 -9.77 30.56 42.10
CA SER A 637 -9.66 29.73 43.30
C SER A 637 -10.16 28.31 43.10
N ILE A 638 -11.25 28.10 42.37
CA ILE A 638 -11.76 26.75 42.08
C ILE A 638 -10.91 26.01 41.01
N VAL A 639 -10.25 26.74 40.11
CA VAL A 639 -9.23 26.15 39.22
C VAL A 639 -8.02 25.70 40.06
N ALA A 640 -7.60 26.49 41.06
CA ALA A 640 -6.52 26.11 42.00
C ALA A 640 -6.88 24.87 42.82
N GLU A 641 -8.14 24.79 43.28
CA GLU A 641 -8.66 23.61 43.99
C GLU A 641 -8.54 22.35 43.14
N LYS A 642 -8.91 22.44 41.85
CA LYS A 642 -8.94 21.30 40.91
C LYS A 642 -7.58 20.90 40.37
N TYR A 643 -6.76 21.85 39.92
CA TYR A 643 -5.52 21.61 39.18
C TYR A 643 -4.24 22.10 39.88
N GLY A 644 -4.37 22.69 41.04
CA GLY A 644 -3.25 23.27 41.78
C GLY A 644 -2.96 24.73 41.43
N ASN A 645 -2.24 25.42 42.36
CA ASN A 645 -1.94 26.84 42.22
C ASN A 645 -1.15 27.19 40.95
N GLU A 646 -0.23 26.32 40.51
CA GLU A 646 0.58 26.57 39.32
C GLU A 646 -0.31 26.62 38.07
N ALA A 647 -1.22 25.68 37.89
CA ALA A 647 -2.17 25.66 36.78
C ALA A 647 -3.13 26.90 36.85
N ALA A 648 -3.61 27.25 38.01
CA ALA A 648 -4.47 28.43 38.19
C ALA A 648 -3.76 29.74 37.83
N GLU A 649 -2.45 29.86 38.17
CA GLU A 649 -1.63 30.98 37.81
C GLU A 649 -1.20 30.99 36.34
N GLU A 650 -1.34 29.89 35.61
CA GLU A 650 -1.11 29.82 34.17
C GLU A 650 -2.39 29.97 33.35
N THR A 651 -3.57 29.83 33.96
CA THR A 651 -4.87 29.93 33.25
C THR A 651 -5.25 31.40 33.05
N SER A 652 -5.50 31.80 31.81
CA SER A 652 -6.05 33.12 31.50
C SER A 652 -7.56 33.12 31.72
N ILE A 653 -8.05 34.09 32.51
CA ILE A 653 -9.46 34.29 32.78
C ILE A 653 -9.87 35.67 32.27
N LEU A 654 -10.81 35.73 31.33
CA LEU A 654 -11.26 36.92 30.65
C LEU A 654 -12.57 37.43 31.21
N TYR A 655 -12.73 38.74 31.24
CA TYR A 655 -14.02 39.38 31.53
C TYR A 655 -14.87 39.47 30.26
N GLY A 656 -16.07 38.86 30.26
CA GLY A 656 -17.01 38.77 29.14
C GLY A 656 -18.16 39.80 29.19
N GLY A 657 -18.18 40.70 30.15
CA GLY A 657 -19.18 41.76 30.24
C GLY A 657 -18.83 42.97 29.37
N SER A 658 -19.55 44.10 29.58
CA SER A 658 -19.37 45.34 28.81
C SER A 658 -18.00 45.94 29.00
N CYS A 659 -17.16 45.87 27.94
CA CYS A 659 -15.81 46.41 27.92
C CYS A 659 -15.66 47.40 26.72
N LYS A 660 -15.14 48.56 26.99
CA LYS A 660 -14.88 49.67 26.02
C LYS A 660 -13.49 50.19 26.28
N ALA A 661 -12.92 50.97 25.31
CA ALA A 661 -11.62 51.61 25.49
C ALA A 661 -11.53 52.53 26.72
N SER A 662 -12.66 53.07 27.21
CA SER A 662 -12.73 53.92 28.39
C SER A 662 -12.62 53.19 29.75
N ASN A 663 -13.16 51.94 29.86
CA ASN A 663 -13.11 51.19 31.13
C ASN A 663 -12.13 50.03 31.09
N ALA A 664 -11.59 49.62 29.96
CA ALA A 664 -10.60 48.54 29.84
C ALA A 664 -9.37 48.75 30.70
N PRO A 665 -8.76 49.96 30.85
CA PRO A 665 -7.61 50.17 31.71
C PRO A 665 -7.90 49.84 33.16
N GLU A 666 -9.08 50.18 33.69
CA GLU A 666 -9.49 49.93 35.08
C GLU A 666 -9.73 48.41 35.28
N LEU A 667 -10.44 47.76 34.34
CA LEU A 667 -10.68 46.33 34.39
C LEU A 667 -9.38 45.50 34.32
N PHE A 668 -8.49 45.82 33.40
CA PHE A 668 -7.24 45.08 33.19
C PHE A 668 -6.15 45.38 34.24
N ALA A 669 -6.34 46.40 35.05
CA ALA A 669 -5.50 46.64 36.22
C ALA A 669 -5.82 45.69 37.41
N LYS A 670 -6.94 45.00 37.38
CA LYS A 670 -7.32 44.08 38.45
C LYS A 670 -6.48 42.79 38.40
N PRO A 671 -6.08 42.24 39.56
CA PRO A 671 -5.09 41.16 39.63
C PRO A 671 -5.57 39.83 39.02
N ASN A 672 -6.87 39.56 38.93
CA ASN A 672 -7.38 38.30 38.39
C ASN A 672 -8.02 38.42 37.01
N ILE A 673 -8.05 39.62 36.40
CA ILE A 673 -8.56 39.87 35.06
C ILE A 673 -7.39 39.84 34.08
N ASP A 674 -7.30 38.78 33.26
CA ASP A 674 -6.22 38.61 32.28
C ASP A 674 -6.58 39.16 30.90
N GLY A 675 -7.71 39.86 30.75
CA GLY A 675 -8.18 40.48 29.51
C GLY A 675 -9.67 40.44 29.35
N GLY A 676 -10.15 40.44 28.10
CA GLY A 676 -11.58 40.49 27.85
C GLY A 676 -12.05 39.69 26.65
N LEU A 677 -13.28 39.15 26.73
CA LEU A 677 -14.05 38.63 25.60
C LEU A 677 -15.01 39.75 25.15
N ILE A 678 -14.70 40.38 24.04
CA ILE A 678 -15.25 41.69 23.61
C ILE A 678 -16.34 41.45 22.56
N GLY A 679 -17.58 41.86 22.85
CA GLY A 679 -18.68 41.81 21.90
C GLY A 679 -18.67 42.99 20.91
N GLY A 680 -19.70 43.87 20.98
CA GLY A 680 -19.95 44.94 19.99
C GLY A 680 -18.77 45.89 19.72
N ALA A 681 -17.89 46.15 20.70
CA ALA A 681 -16.71 46.99 20.47
C ALA A 681 -15.66 46.31 19.56
N SER A 682 -15.71 44.99 19.37
CA SER A 682 -14.85 44.26 18.43
C SER A 682 -15.27 44.40 16.96
N LEU A 683 -16.45 44.94 16.69
CA LEU A 683 -17.01 45.18 15.35
C LEU A 683 -16.50 46.51 14.71
N LYS A 684 -15.62 47.23 15.38
CA LYS A 684 -14.94 48.41 14.87
C LYS A 684 -13.46 48.31 15.22
N ALA A 685 -12.60 48.38 14.21
CA ALA A 685 -11.15 48.24 14.41
C ALA A 685 -10.57 49.22 15.41
N ALA A 686 -11.00 50.50 15.35
CA ALA A 686 -10.54 51.57 16.24
C ALA A 686 -10.94 51.31 17.71
N ASP A 687 -12.21 50.89 17.96
CA ASP A 687 -12.72 50.63 19.30
C ASP A 687 -12.01 49.37 19.90
N PHE A 688 -11.85 48.33 19.07
CA PHE A 688 -11.18 47.11 19.48
C PHE A 688 -9.69 47.35 19.79
N LYS A 689 -9.01 48.11 18.92
CA LYS A 689 -7.62 48.53 19.17
C LYS A 689 -7.48 49.37 20.45
N GLY A 690 -8.44 50.27 20.73
CA GLY A 690 -8.44 51.04 21.97
C GLY A 690 -8.51 50.19 23.25
N ILE A 691 -9.22 49.05 23.21
CA ILE A 691 -9.25 48.05 24.30
C ILE A 691 -7.91 47.30 24.39
N ILE A 692 -7.36 46.86 23.26
CA ILE A 692 -6.06 46.19 23.17
C ILE A 692 -4.94 47.04 23.75
N ASP A 693 -4.91 48.34 23.40
CA ASP A 693 -3.92 49.29 23.85
C ASP A 693 -3.98 49.58 25.38
N ALA A 694 -5.07 49.21 26.06
CA ALA A 694 -5.13 49.30 27.53
C ALA A 694 -4.02 48.46 28.22
N TRP A 695 -3.44 47.47 27.58
CA TRP A 695 -2.29 46.71 28.06
C TRP A 695 -0.94 47.39 27.83
N LYS A 696 -0.90 48.49 27.12
CA LYS A 696 0.31 49.32 26.90
C LYS A 696 0.53 50.38 27.98
N LYS A 697 -0.49 50.63 28.81
CA LYS A 697 -0.51 51.66 29.86
C LYS A 697 -0.17 51.06 31.26
#